data_63098720602d64f1ee480d162e550a4e
#
_entry.id   63098720602d64f1ee480d162e550a4e
#
_cell.length_a   1.000
_cell.length_b   1.000
_cell.length_c   1.000
_cell.angle_alpha   90.00
_cell.angle_beta   90.00
_cell.angle_gamma   90.00
#
_symmetry.space_group_name_H-M   'P 1'
#
loop_
_entity.id
_entity.type
_entity.pdbx_description
1 polymer ?
#
loop_
_entity_poly.entity_id
_entity_poly.type
_entity_poly.pdbx_seq_one_letter_code
_entity_poly.pdbx_strand_id
1 'polypeptide(L)'
;MKGIMKIHHLTASIAAVLLSASLFSCSSDDFLGKAETNTDGISFGVSTENGASTRANNSADGYTAARYTLRSDNSADTLCVRAVVTDGIGNDNAGRPATRAAMQTNMYNDFKVVAAVKENGNIGTQYYMDDVATKTGTNWVPSKVYYWPGSNRQLRFLAWAPTDAAFQSVPNNPNATTLQYTTPAEAKNQRDIVAAATGFISNPSNDATCTPVGLQFKHLCTAVIIKTGETMTAGTIKSVSLKGVKNSGTYDMVGSAWTLTDSKADFTISPNKATTSTTPNGTDLNVGESTFMLLPQTLGADSKLEVAFHDNISGKDRILSASLNGAVWPMGKTVTYRLSITPEYELKFTSESKVQDAHYVIYPIKIKVDKNLKGGWTMKSNSSSVTLRKDLTDLEELGYWIEEDRGTQTITGTETGELTVYAFLEENIGWEKRNVVLELSPTGYPSAIPAKFTVTQLCPSWITDGLGCERIEDGDYQWGFLWDEGTNITYDLSNVHWFYRGALDLYLRLFTNYGKFITRDTWAFPKKITINFNEVKSPDVAKSATDGKKNTEELYNYNGVSEAAALMQLLERWGGIPDKTLPTNPTEFAVRAAVMKNKFNKEVKTTADGTIERPVLKAANLVWYLPAKDEYSKIKDYDYPLSGNYWTSTASEVDKDNDHSYKYTEGVGTSLEIRTTKLHVRAVRKK
;
A
#
# COMPACT_ATOMS: atom_id res chain seq x y z
N MET A 1 -17.72 -53.08 21.91
CA MET A 1 -17.76 -54.00 20.74
C MET A 1 -16.98 -53.28 19.65
N LYS A 2 -15.80 -53.67 19.41
CA LYS A 2 -15.19 -54.44 18.29
C LYS A 2 -15.46 -53.72 16.99
N GLY A 3 -14.51 -53.35 16.09
CA GLY A 3 -13.08 -53.69 15.95
C GLY A 3 -12.55 -52.85 14.77
N ILE A 4 -11.39 -52.33 14.74
CA ILE A 4 -10.06 -52.93 14.49
C ILE A 4 -9.96 -53.55 13.08
N MET A 5 -8.98 -53.05 12.39
CA MET A 5 -8.03 -53.68 11.49
C MET A 5 -8.04 -53.13 10.06
N LYS A 6 -6.94 -52.99 9.35
CA LYS A 6 -5.48 -53.08 9.55
C LYS A 6 -4.86 -52.68 8.20
N ILE A 7 -3.77 -52.04 8.28
CA ILE A 7 -2.63 -51.87 7.42
C ILE A 7 -2.31 -53.14 6.59
N HIS A 8 -1.91 -52.96 5.32
CA HIS A 8 -0.79 -53.73 4.75
C HIS A 8 -0.04 -52.97 3.68
N HIS A 9 1.24 -52.79 3.94
CA HIS A 9 2.32 -52.59 2.94
C HIS A 9 2.40 -53.80 2.00
N LEU A 10 2.75 -53.52 0.76
CA LEU A 10 3.58 -54.47 0.00
C LEU A 10 4.50 -53.74 -0.96
N THR A 11 5.77 -53.79 -0.64
CA THR A 11 6.92 -53.55 -1.48
C THR A 11 7.06 -54.70 -2.47
N ALA A 12 7.34 -54.39 -3.73
CA ALA A 12 8.04 -55.32 -4.60
C ALA A 12 8.89 -54.56 -5.62
N SER A 13 10.15 -54.56 -5.38
CA SER A 13 11.23 -54.30 -6.34
C SER A 13 11.27 -55.37 -7.40
N ILE A 14 11.43 -55.07 -8.68
CA ILE A 14 12.13 -55.91 -9.65
C ILE A 14 12.90 -55.00 -10.62
N ALA A 15 14.13 -55.40 -10.80
CA ALA A 15 15.25 -54.79 -11.45
C ALA A 15 15.18 -54.72 -12.98
N ALA A 16 15.83 -53.70 -13.47
CA ALA A 16 16.75 -53.61 -14.60
C ALA A 16 16.61 -54.58 -15.77
N VAL A 17 16.47 -54.03 -16.97
CA VAL A 17 17.35 -54.36 -18.11
C VAL A 17 17.54 -53.10 -18.94
N LEU A 18 18.79 -52.69 -19.06
CA LEU A 18 19.33 -51.74 -20.01
C LEU A 18 19.01 -52.20 -21.44
N LEU A 19 18.40 -51.32 -22.22
CA LEU A 19 18.69 -51.24 -23.65
C LEU A 19 18.76 -49.78 -24.04
N SER A 20 19.96 -49.27 -24.16
CA SER A 20 20.35 -48.05 -24.83
C SER A 20 19.92 -48.12 -26.29
N ALA A 21 18.83 -47.50 -26.62
CA ALA A 21 18.53 -47.10 -27.99
C ALA A 21 18.47 -45.57 -27.98
N SER A 22 19.55 -44.96 -28.39
CA SER A 22 19.66 -43.58 -28.82
C SER A 22 18.67 -43.34 -29.96
N LEU A 23 17.47 -42.95 -29.61
CA LEU A 23 16.55 -42.32 -30.56
C LEU A 23 16.84 -40.83 -30.56
N PHE A 24 17.73 -40.39 -31.42
CA PHE A 24 17.65 -39.08 -32.01
C PHE A 24 16.32 -39.01 -32.75
N SER A 25 15.29 -38.59 -32.04
CA SER A 25 14.08 -38.09 -32.66
C SER A 25 14.39 -36.69 -33.16
N CYS A 26 14.95 -36.59 -34.35
CA CYS A 26 14.79 -35.42 -35.17
C CYS A 26 13.29 -35.24 -35.40
N SER A 27 12.69 -34.24 -34.80
CA SER A 27 11.37 -33.74 -35.19
C SER A 27 11.46 -32.96 -36.50
N SER A 28 12.04 -33.60 -37.52
CA SER A 28 12.00 -33.12 -38.90
C SER A 28 10.83 -33.72 -39.68
N ASP A 29 9.96 -34.51 -39.02
CA ASP A 29 8.89 -35.23 -39.73
C ASP A 29 7.60 -34.35 -39.95
N ASP A 30 7.52 -33.17 -39.41
CA ASP A 30 6.45 -32.24 -39.80
C ASP A 30 6.69 -31.54 -41.15
N PHE A 31 7.85 -31.80 -41.79
CA PHE A 31 8.17 -31.22 -43.08
C PHE A 31 7.79 -32.11 -44.26
N LEU A 32 7.41 -33.36 -44.00
CA LEU A 32 7.04 -34.35 -45.01
C LEU A 32 5.53 -34.71 -44.90
N GLY A 33 4.66 -33.72 -44.88
CA GLY A 33 3.35 -33.92 -45.47
C GLY A 33 3.59 -34.36 -46.92
N LYS A 34 3.07 -35.53 -47.34
CA LYS A 34 3.19 -36.03 -48.71
C LYS A 34 3.11 -34.87 -49.70
N ALA A 35 4.29 -34.44 -50.18
CA ALA A 35 4.36 -33.46 -51.22
C ALA A 35 3.60 -34.04 -52.43
N GLU A 36 2.55 -33.36 -52.83
CA GLU A 36 2.08 -33.54 -54.20
C GLU A 36 3.28 -33.19 -55.07
N THR A 37 3.84 -34.19 -55.72
CA THR A 37 5.00 -34.06 -56.58
C THR A 37 4.61 -33.14 -57.73
N ASN A 38 4.98 -31.84 -57.59
CA ASN A 38 4.92 -30.94 -58.72
C ASN A 38 6.11 -31.30 -59.64
N THR A 39 5.85 -32.08 -60.64
CA THR A 39 6.85 -32.57 -61.59
C THR A 39 7.42 -31.45 -62.50
N ASP A 40 6.98 -30.18 -62.32
CA ASP A 40 7.15 -29.11 -63.30
C ASP A 40 8.01 -27.95 -62.85
N GLY A 41 8.89 -28.06 -61.83
CA GLY A 41 9.86 -27.02 -61.51
C GLY A 41 10.20 -26.81 -60.04
N ILE A 42 11.09 -25.87 -59.74
CA ILE A 42 11.51 -25.47 -58.39
C ILE A 42 10.32 -24.87 -57.64
N SER A 43 10.02 -25.46 -56.45
CA SER A 43 9.05 -24.96 -55.49
C SER A 43 9.69 -24.83 -54.11
N PHE A 44 8.99 -24.20 -53.17
CA PHE A 44 9.53 -23.93 -51.84
C PHE A 44 8.63 -24.49 -50.76
N GLY A 45 9.24 -25.27 -49.84
CA GLY A 45 8.68 -25.61 -48.55
C GLY A 45 9.11 -24.53 -47.53
N VAL A 46 8.17 -23.91 -46.83
CA VAL A 46 8.43 -22.79 -45.95
C VAL A 46 8.16 -23.14 -44.50
N SER A 47 9.14 -22.84 -43.66
CA SER A 47 8.97 -22.79 -42.19
C SER A 47 9.32 -21.41 -41.68
N THR A 48 8.69 -21.01 -40.58
CA THR A 48 9.13 -19.86 -39.78
C THR A 48 9.90 -20.37 -38.59
N GLU A 49 10.95 -19.65 -38.18
CA GLU A 49 11.63 -19.92 -36.93
C GLU A 49 10.71 -19.46 -35.78
N ASN A 50 9.70 -20.28 -35.51
CA ASN A 50 8.99 -20.22 -34.23
C ASN A 50 9.99 -20.75 -33.23
N GLY A 51 10.45 -19.92 -32.30
CA GLY A 51 11.35 -20.38 -31.24
C GLY A 51 10.80 -21.68 -30.70
N ALA A 52 11.57 -22.76 -30.84
CA ALA A 52 11.17 -24.08 -30.42
C ALA A 52 10.74 -24.02 -28.97
N SER A 53 9.43 -24.15 -28.72
CA SER A 53 8.91 -24.47 -27.42
C SER A 53 9.44 -25.86 -27.06
N THR A 54 10.67 -25.92 -26.60
CA THR A 54 11.13 -27.11 -25.88
C THR A 54 10.29 -27.20 -24.63
N ARG A 55 9.33 -28.12 -24.61
CA ARG A 55 8.64 -28.58 -23.40
C ARG A 55 9.66 -29.26 -22.48
N ALA A 56 10.53 -28.49 -21.88
CA ALA A 56 11.38 -28.92 -20.78
C ALA A 56 11.58 -27.74 -19.85
N ASN A 57 10.99 -27.87 -18.69
CA ASN A 57 11.05 -27.05 -17.50
C ASN A 57 9.93 -26.02 -17.35
N ASN A 58 8.88 -26.49 -16.70
CA ASN A 58 8.04 -25.66 -15.80
C ASN A 58 8.90 -25.18 -14.62
N SER A 59 9.85 -24.30 -14.86
CA SER A 59 10.34 -23.38 -13.84
C SER A 59 9.81 -22.01 -14.22
N ALA A 60 9.07 -21.40 -13.31
CA ALA A 60 8.50 -20.08 -13.44
C ALA A 60 9.54 -18.95 -13.64
N ASP A 61 10.81 -19.27 -13.86
CA ASP A 61 11.97 -18.38 -13.80
C ASP A 61 12.74 -18.25 -15.12
N GLY A 62 12.16 -18.59 -16.26
CA GLY A 62 12.78 -18.41 -17.59
C GLY A 62 12.74 -17.01 -18.17
N TYR A 63 12.31 -15.99 -17.41
CA TYR A 63 12.17 -14.61 -17.89
C TYR A 63 13.25 -13.72 -17.32
N THR A 64 14.10 -13.16 -18.17
CA THR A 64 15.01 -12.07 -17.76
C THR A 64 14.18 -10.79 -17.59
N ALA A 65 13.60 -10.58 -16.41
CA ALA A 65 12.85 -9.38 -16.09
C ALA A 65 13.83 -8.27 -15.68
N ALA A 66 14.12 -7.35 -16.58
CA ALA A 66 14.80 -6.12 -16.21
C ALA A 66 13.79 -5.15 -15.59
N ARG A 67 14.09 -4.63 -14.39
CA ARG A 67 13.24 -3.66 -13.69
C ARG A 67 13.85 -2.27 -13.86
N TYR A 68 13.16 -1.39 -14.56
CA TYR A 68 13.55 0.01 -14.71
C TYR A 68 12.64 0.87 -13.83
N THR A 69 13.25 1.69 -12.97
CA THR A 69 12.51 2.66 -12.17
C THR A 69 12.63 4.02 -12.82
N LEU A 70 11.51 4.61 -13.17
CA LEU A 70 11.42 5.89 -13.84
C LEU A 70 11.09 6.97 -12.82
N ARG A 71 11.83 8.07 -12.85
CA ARG A 71 11.51 9.27 -12.07
C ARG A 71 11.10 10.37 -13.01
N SER A 72 10.02 11.06 -12.72
CA SER A 72 9.71 12.33 -13.33
C SER A 72 10.73 13.38 -12.89
N ASP A 73 11.22 14.21 -13.79
CA ASP A 73 12.27 15.21 -13.51
C ASP A 73 11.83 16.27 -12.47
N ASN A 74 10.54 16.36 -12.11
CA ASN A 74 9.96 17.41 -11.26
C ASN A 74 9.10 16.94 -10.09
N SER A 75 9.02 15.65 -9.77
CA SER A 75 8.21 15.16 -8.66
C SER A 75 8.84 13.95 -7.94
N ALA A 76 8.45 13.73 -6.69
CA ALA A 76 8.82 12.55 -5.90
C ALA A 76 8.20 11.25 -6.43
N ASP A 77 7.41 11.33 -7.51
CA ASP A 77 6.65 10.22 -8.06
C ASP A 77 7.44 9.41 -9.04
N THR A 78 7.31 8.11 -8.91
CA THR A 78 8.03 7.15 -9.75
C THR A 78 7.06 6.43 -10.68
N LEU A 79 7.36 6.50 -11.99
CA LEU A 79 6.84 5.54 -12.95
C LEU A 79 7.71 4.29 -12.86
N CYS A 80 7.14 3.14 -12.56
CA CYS A 80 7.84 1.86 -12.53
C CYS A 80 7.56 1.10 -13.83
N VAL A 81 8.61 0.72 -14.56
CA VAL A 81 8.46 -0.11 -15.78
C VAL A 81 9.14 -1.44 -15.57
N ARG A 82 8.43 -2.51 -15.85
CA ARG A 82 8.95 -3.87 -15.87
C ARG A 82 8.98 -4.39 -17.30
N ALA A 83 10.15 -4.80 -17.79
CA ALA A 83 10.29 -5.41 -19.10
C ALA A 83 10.28 -6.95 -18.97
N VAL A 84 9.60 -7.61 -19.90
CA VAL A 84 9.55 -9.06 -20.02
C VAL A 84 9.82 -9.40 -21.48
N VAL A 85 10.79 -10.29 -21.75
CA VAL A 85 11.10 -10.79 -23.10
C VAL A 85 10.53 -12.19 -23.24
N THR A 86 9.77 -12.43 -24.31
CA THR A 86 9.19 -13.74 -24.64
C THR A 86 9.63 -14.20 -26.02
N ASP A 87 9.66 -15.52 -26.19
CA ASP A 87 9.98 -16.15 -27.48
C ASP A 87 8.88 -15.93 -28.50
N GLY A 88 9.27 -15.74 -29.74
CA GLY A 88 8.37 -15.50 -30.86
C GLY A 88 7.80 -14.08 -30.90
N ILE A 89 7.17 -13.78 -32.02
CA ILE A 89 6.47 -12.52 -32.22
C ILE A 89 5.01 -12.69 -31.77
N GLY A 90 4.61 -12.01 -30.69
CA GLY A 90 3.22 -11.92 -30.25
C GLY A 90 2.75 -12.86 -29.16
N ASN A 91 3.64 -13.61 -28.51
CA ASN A 91 3.23 -14.58 -27.49
C ASN A 91 3.66 -14.17 -26.09
N ASP A 92 2.85 -13.35 -25.40
CA ASP A 92 3.08 -12.97 -23.99
C ASP A 92 2.13 -13.66 -23.00
N ASN A 93 1.30 -14.60 -23.47
CA ASN A 93 0.34 -15.33 -22.64
C ASN A 93 0.50 -16.84 -22.77
N ALA A 94 1.12 -17.45 -21.79
CA ALA A 94 0.92 -18.87 -21.54
C ALA A 94 -0.55 -19.08 -21.13
N GLY A 95 -1.43 -19.42 -22.11
CA GLY A 95 -2.78 -19.89 -21.83
C GLY A 95 -3.97 -19.09 -22.40
N ARG A 96 -3.74 -18.02 -23.21
CA ARG A 96 -4.84 -17.38 -23.95
C ARG A 96 -4.51 -17.27 -25.44
N PRO A 97 -5.48 -17.52 -26.36
CA PRO A 97 -5.25 -17.30 -27.78
C PRO A 97 -4.93 -15.83 -28.02
N ALA A 98 -3.83 -15.57 -28.71
CA ALA A 98 -3.43 -14.24 -29.12
C ALA A 98 -4.54 -13.60 -29.93
N THR A 99 -5.08 -12.46 -29.48
CA THR A 99 -5.95 -11.62 -30.29
C THR A 99 -5.10 -10.94 -31.35
N ARG A 100 -5.47 -11.19 -32.55
CA ARG A 100 -4.77 -10.91 -33.80
C ARG A 100 -4.74 -9.42 -34.13
N ALA A 101 -3.59 -8.89 -34.51
CA ALA A 101 -3.38 -8.05 -35.70
C ALA A 101 -1.92 -7.60 -35.76
N ALA A 102 -1.38 -7.42 -36.95
CA ALA A 102 -0.03 -6.99 -37.30
C ALA A 102 1.14 -7.93 -37.00
N MET A 103 0.98 -8.95 -36.16
CA MET A 103 2.01 -9.97 -35.99
C MET A 103 1.64 -11.22 -36.78
N GLN A 104 2.47 -11.55 -37.75
CA GLN A 104 2.24 -12.74 -38.59
C GLN A 104 2.58 -13.99 -37.79
N THR A 105 1.61 -14.71 -37.30
CA THR A 105 1.80 -16.07 -36.73
C THR A 105 1.94 -17.09 -37.82
N ASN A 106 1.58 -16.77 -39.05
CA ASN A 106 1.73 -17.58 -40.23
C ASN A 106 2.53 -16.81 -41.29
N MET A 107 3.30 -17.53 -42.08
CA MET A 107 4.03 -16.95 -43.18
C MET A 107 3.12 -16.22 -44.17
N TYR A 108 3.64 -15.20 -44.82
CA TYR A 108 2.98 -14.47 -45.89
C TYR A 108 2.52 -15.39 -47.00
N ASN A 109 1.42 -15.07 -47.68
CA ASN A 109 0.94 -15.88 -48.81
C ASN A 109 1.84 -15.72 -50.05
N ASP A 110 2.65 -14.70 -50.11
CA ASP A 110 3.67 -14.51 -51.13
C ASP A 110 4.98 -13.97 -50.52
N PHE A 111 6.07 -14.17 -51.23
CA PHE A 111 7.35 -13.57 -50.93
C PHE A 111 8.18 -13.37 -52.21
N LYS A 112 9.05 -12.38 -52.23
CA LYS A 112 10.06 -12.23 -53.25
C LYS A 112 11.16 -13.24 -53.06
N VAL A 113 11.60 -13.85 -54.15
CA VAL A 113 12.73 -14.77 -54.17
C VAL A 113 13.66 -14.49 -55.36
N VAL A 114 14.97 -14.50 -55.07
CA VAL A 114 16.00 -14.43 -56.12
C VAL A 114 16.95 -15.62 -55.93
N ALA A 115 17.47 -16.14 -57.05
CA ALA A 115 18.47 -17.21 -57.02
C ALA A 115 19.74 -16.82 -57.78
N ALA A 116 20.88 -16.94 -57.11
CA ALA A 116 22.19 -16.79 -57.73
C ALA A 116 22.72 -18.19 -58.08
N VAL A 117 23.26 -18.33 -59.31
CA VAL A 117 23.92 -19.54 -59.75
C VAL A 117 25.42 -19.47 -59.47
N LYS A 118 26.01 -20.59 -59.00
CA LYS A 118 27.44 -20.75 -58.82
C LYS A 118 27.90 -21.93 -59.71
N GLU A 119 28.88 -21.66 -60.55
CA GLU A 119 29.47 -22.65 -61.48
C GLU A 119 30.99 -22.59 -61.36
N ASN A 120 31.65 -23.72 -61.17
CA ASN A 120 33.12 -23.79 -61.05
C ASN A 120 33.72 -22.81 -60.03
N GLY A 121 33.01 -22.61 -58.92
CA GLY A 121 33.44 -21.67 -57.87
C GLY A 121 33.03 -20.20 -58.07
N ASN A 122 32.61 -19.78 -59.27
CA ASN A 122 32.26 -18.40 -59.61
C ASN A 122 30.75 -18.18 -59.53
N ILE A 123 30.34 -17.03 -59.03
CA ILE A 123 28.94 -16.63 -59.00
C ILE A 123 28.63 -15.91 -60.33
N GLY A 124 27.51 -16.28 -60.96
CA GLY A 124 27.04 -15.65 -62.19
C GLY A 124 26.78 -14.14 -62.02
N THR A 125 26.79 -13.46 -63.13
CA THR A 125 26.59 -11.99 -63.19
C THR A 125 25.11 -11.54 -63.14
N GLN A 126 24.19 -12.52 -63.39
CA GLN A 126 22.75 -12.27 -63.40
C GLN A 126 22.05 -13.30 -62.53
N TYR A 127 20.87 -12.95 -62.02
CA TYR A 127 20.03 -13.91 -61.33
C TYR A 127 19.54 -15.03 -62.26
N TYR A 128 19.59 -16.24 -61.75
CA TYR A 128 18.96 -17.42 -62.37
C TYR A 128 17.44 -17.37 -62.22
N MET A 129 16.96 -16.91 -61.04
CA MET A 129 15.57 -16.70 -60.71
C MET A 129 15.43 -15.31 -60.10
N ASP A 130 14.42 -14.59 -60.54
CA ASP A 130 13.99 -13.33 -59.97
C ASP A 130 12.47 -13.26 -60.11
N ASP A 131 11.73 -13.68 -59.04
CA ASP A 131 10.30 -13.90 -59.13
C ASP A 131 9.62 -13.70 -57.74
N VAL A 132 8.28 -13.76 -57.77
CA VAL A 132 7.44 -13.83 -56.57
C VAL A 132 6.88 -15.23 -56.46
N ALA A 133 7.14 -15.91 -55.35
CA ALA A 133 6.56 -17.21 -55.05
C ALA A 133 5.24 -17.01 -54.28
N THR A 134 4.15 -17.64 -54.75
CA THR A 134 2.82 -17.56 -54.14
C THR A 134 2.41 -18.91 -53.60
N LYS A 135 1.73 -18.90 -52.47
CA LYS A 135 1.27 -20.13 -51.78
C LYS A 135 0.25 -20.87 -52.63
N THR A 136 0.57 -22.12 -52.94
CA THR A 136 -0.27 -23.05 -53.69
C THR A 136 -0.30 -24.40 -52.92
N GLY A 137 -1.41 -24.67 -52.26
CA GLY A 137 -1.49 -25.85 -51.36
C GLY A 137 -0.56 -25.68 -50.16
N THR A 138 0.36 -26.61 -49.97
CA THR A 138 1.35 -26.61 -48.91
C THR A 138 2.68 -25.93 -49.28
N ASN A 139 2.89 -25.64 -50.58
CA ASN A 139 4.14 -25.09 -51.09
C ASN A 139 3.93 -23.67 -51.63
N TRP A 140 5.03 -22.94 -51.83
CA TRP A 140 5.08 -21.67 -52.58
C TRP A 140 5.70 -21.93 -53.92
N VAL A 141 5.03 -21.46 -54.96
CA VAL A 141 5.42 -21.70 -56.35
C VAL A 141 5.72 -20.36 -57.05
N PRO A 142 6.87 -20.20 -57.69
CA PRO A 142 7.18 -19.01 -58.51
C PRO A 142 6.14 -18.85 -59.62
N SER A 143 5.97 -17.59 -60.09
CA SER A 143 5.05 -17.30 -61.20
C SER A 143 5.47 -17.92 -62.53
N LYS A 144 6.75 -18.23 -62.68
CA LYS A 144 7.33 -18.92 -63.82
C LYS A 144 7.93 -20.28 -63.38
N VAL A 145 7.97 -21.24 -64.31
CA VAL A 145 8.61 -22.50 -64.06
C VAL A 145 10.13 -22.38 -64.21
N TYR A 146 10.88 -22.75 -63.17
CA TYR A 146 12.35 -22.80 -63.18
C TYR A 146 12.80 -24.21 -62.88
N TYR A 147 13.78 -24.66 -63.66
CA TYR A 147 14.37 -26.02 -63.49
C TYR A 147 15.73 -25.90 -62.84
N TRP A 148 16.24 -27.00 -62.25
CA TRP A 148 17.59 -27.01 -61.73
C TRP A 148 18.61 -26.91 -62.86
N PRO A 149 19.70 -26.08 -62.73
CA PRO A 149 20.59 -25.76 -63.83
C PRO A 149 21.60 -26.85 -64.22
N GLY A 150 21.45 -28.07 -63.72
CA GLY A 150 22.34 -29.20 -64.01
C GLY A 150 23.32 -29.52 -62.87
N SER A 151 24.01 -30.69 -62.97
CA SER A 151 24.75 -31.29 -61.84
C SER A 151 25.98 -30.49 -61.37
N ASN A 152 26.59 -29.67 -62.19
CA ASN A 152 27.81 -28.90 -61.85
C ASN A 152 27.50 -27.47 -61.37
N ARG A 153 26.25 -27.18 -61.15
CA ARG A 153 25.80 -25.86 -60.74
C ARG A 153 25.05 -25.90 -59.42
N GLN A 154 25.27 -24.88 -58.63
CA GLN A 154 24.61 -24.71 -57.36
C GLN A 154 23.78 -23.43 -57.37
N LEU A 155 22.64 -23.43 -56.65
CA LEU A 155 21.79 -22.26 -56.45
C LEU A 155 21.84 -21.82 -55.00
N ARG A 156 21.89 -20.51 -54.78
CA ARG A 156 21.64 -19.87 -53.51
C ARG A 156 20.38 -19.06 -53.63
N PHE A 157 19.41 -19.32 -52.79
CA PHE A 157 18.14 -18.60 -52.74
C PHE A 157 18.18 -17.55 -51.63
N LEU A 158 17.69 -16.33 -51.94
CA LEU A 158 17.39 -15.28 -50.98
C LEU A 158 15.92 -14.95 -51.13
N ALA A 159 15.18 -14.96 -50.03
CA ALA A 159 13.75 -14.72 -50.07
C ALA A 159 13.35 -13.73 -48.91
N TRP A 160 12.40 -12.83 -49.20
CA TRP A 160 11.92 -11.88 -48.21
C TRP A 160 10.45 -11.51 -48.44
N ALA A 161 9.80 -11.14 -47.33
CA ALA A 161 8.43 -10.59 -47.31
C ALA A 161 8.31 -9.45 -46.29
N PRO A 162 7.34 -8.52 -46.46
CA PRO A 162 6.35 -8.46 -47.54
C PRO A 162 7.00 -8.14 -48.88
N THR A 163 6.27 -8.37 -49.99
CA THR A 163 6.71 -8.09 -51.36
C THR A 163 6.48 -6.65 -51.78
N ASP A 164 5.73 -5.89 -50.97
CA ASP A 164 5.51 -4.47 -51.20
C ASP A 164 6.75 -3.61 -50.87
N ALA A 165 6.70 -2.33 -51.07
CA ALA A 165 7.82 -1.39 -50.94
C ALA A 165 8.27 -1.15 -49.49
N ALA A 166 8.30 -2.19 -48.60
CA ALA A 166 8.75 -2.05 -47.22
C ALA A 166 10.26 -1.74 -47.14
N PHE A 167 11.06 -2.28 -48.05
CA PHE A 167 12.52 -2.14 -48.06
C PHE A 167 12.98 -0.97 -48.94
N GLN A 168 13.95 -0.17 -48.43
CA GLN A 168 14.60 0.89 -49.22
C GLN A 168 15.53 0.33 -50.27
N SER A 169 16.16 -0.79 -50.01
CA SER A 169 17.00 -1.50 -50.95
C SER A 169 16.91 -3.03 -50.71
N VAL A 170 16.91 -3.76 -51.80
CA VAL A 170 16.88 -5.20 -51.84
C VAL A 170 18.05 -5.73 -52.67
N PRO A 171 18.42 -7.00 -52.56
CA PRO A 171 19.46 -7.61 -53.42
C PRO A 171 19.14 -7.38 -54.91
N ASN A 172 20.02 -6.68 -55.65
CA ASN A 172 19.82 -6.30 -57.05
C ASN A 172 20.83 -6.98 -58.02
N ASN A 173 21.73 -7.75 -57.49
CA ASN A 173 22.66 -8.58 -58.23
C ASN A 173 23.02 -9.88 -57.45
N PRO A 174 23.53 -10.93 -58.14
CA PRO A 174 23.79 -12.23 -57.51
C PRO A 174 24.76 -12.24 -56.32
N ASN A 175 25.59 -11.20 -56.17
CA ASN A 175 26.51 -11.05 -55.03
C ASN A 175 25.91 -10.26 -53.86
N ALA A 176 24.87 -9.52 -54.10
CA ALA A 176 24.18 -8.75 -53.04
C ALA A 176 23.37 -9.71 -52.15
N THR A 177 23.54 -9.56 -50.83
CA THR A 177 22.86 -10.39 -49.78
C THR A 177 22.11 -9.58 -48.79
N THR A 178 21.98 -8.26 -48.99
CA THR A 178 21.53 -7.34 -47.97
C THR A 178 20.17 -6.72 -48.28
N LEU A 179 19.38 -6.55 -47.22
CA LEU A 179 18.14 -5.79 -47.22
C LEU A 179 18.34 -4.46 -46.42
N GLN A 180 18.02 -3.32 -47.01
CA GLN A 180 18.01 -2.06 -46.26
C GLN A 180 16.59 -1.70 -45.85
N TYR A 181 16.42 -1.42 -44.56
CA TYR A 181 15.11 -1.11 -44.00
C TYR A 181 15.17 0.08 -43.05
N THR A 182 14.15 0.92 -43.14
CA THR A 182 13.88 1.99 -42.15
C THR A 182 12.50 1.82 -41.62
N THR A 183 12.40 1.71 -40.27
CA THR A 183 11.13 1.55 -39.58
C THR A 183 10.25 2.77 -39.76
N PRO A 184 9.02 2.63 -40.28
CA PRO A 184 8.06 3.74 -40.36
C PRO A 184 7.74 4.34 -38.98
N ALA A 185 7.58 5.68 -38.94
CA ALA A 185 7.30 6.38 -37.67
C ALA A 185 5.97 5.94 -37.03
N GLU A 186 4.94 5.74 -37.87
CA GLU A 186 3.62 5.34 -37.40
C GLU A 186 3.51 3.81 -37.24
N ALA A 187 3.11 3.32 -36.10
CA ALA A 187 2.98 1.88 -35.80
C ALA A 187 2.12 1.12 -36.83
N LYS A 188 1.01 1.68 -37.27
CA LYS A 188 0.12 1.06 -38.27
C LYS A 188 0.78 0.81 -39.65
N ASN A 189 1.87 1.53 -39.97
CA ASN A 189 2.63 1.37 -41.20
C ASN A 189 3.82 0.43 -41.05
N GLN A 190 4.12 0.01 -39.80
CA GLN A 190 5.17 -0.96 -39.53
C GLN A 190 4.70 -2.37 -39.92
N ARG A 191 5.63 -3.18 -40.38
CA ARG A 191 5.37 -4.55 -40.84
C ARG A 191 6.31 -5.51 -40.14
N ASP A 192 5.84 -6.72 -39.93
CA ASP A 192 6.67 -7.85 -39.51
C ASP A 192 7.46 -8.34 -40.74
N ILE A 193 8.65 -7.81 -40.96
CA ILE A 193 9.50 -8.18 -42.08
C ILE A 193 10.21 -9.50 -41.79
N VAL A 194 10.21 -10.40 -42.79
CA VAL A 194 10.83 -11.72 -42.68
C VAL A 194 11.75 -11.99 -43.82
N ALA A 195 12.81 -12.76 -43.61
CA ALA A 195 13.72 -13.17 -44.64
C ALA A 195 14.26 -14.59 -44.40
N ALA A 196 14.63 -15.23 -45.53
CA ALA A 196 15.29 -16.53 -45.54
C ALA A 196 16.42 -16.52 -46.54
N ALA A 197 17.47 -17.25 -46.27
CA ALA A 197 18.58 -17.50 -47.18
C ALA A 197 19.01 -18.95 -47.11
N THR A 198 19.39 -19.52 -48.27
CA THR A 198 20.10 -20.81 -48.29
C THR A 198 21.59 -20.58 -48.49
N GLY A 199 22.41 -21.56 -48.21
CA GLY A 199 23.73 -21.68 -48.79
C GLY A 199 23.64 -21.95 -50.30
N PHE A 200 24.77 -22.13 -50.96
CA PHE A 200 24.80 -22.70 -52.33
C PHE A 200 24.52 -24.21 -52.24
N ILE A 201 23.39 -24.62 -52.79
CA ILE A 201 22.91 -26.01 -52.78
C ILE A 201 22.82 -26.56 -54.20
N SER A 202 23.16 -27.82 -54.36
CA SER A 202 22.94 -28.58 -55.56
C SER A 202 21.50 -29.08 -55.64
N ASN A 203 21.05 -29.58 -56.76
CA ASN A 203 19.75 -30.21 -56.89
C ASN A 203 19.57 -31.29 -55.77
N PRO A 204 18.59 -31.13 -54.88
CA PRO A 204 18.41 -32.05 -53.76
C PRO A 204 17.91 -33.47 -54.14
N SER A 205 17.43 -33.64 -55.38
CA SER A 205 16.99 -34.95 -55.90
C SER A 205 17.74 -35.26 -57.19
N ASN A 206 18.22 -36.50 -57.33
CA ASN A 206 18.86 -36.99 -58.57
C ASN A 206 17.83 -37.39 -59.62
N ASP A 207 16.55 -37.27 -59.33
CA ASP A 207 15.43 -37.65 -60.20
C ASP A 207 14.72 -36.42 -60.78
N ALA A 208 13.90 -36.66 -61.80
CA ALA A 208 13.10 -35.59 -62.44
C ALA A 208 12.05 -34.94 -61.54
N THR A 209 11.89 -35.42 -60.30
CA THR A 209 10.98 -34.88 -59.29
C THR A 209 11.68 -33.80 -58.48
N CYS A 210 11.25 -32.53 -58.57
CA CYS A 210 11.82 -31.45 -57.79
C CYS A 210 11.28 -31.49 -56.35
N THR A 211 12.12 -31.91 -55.41
CA THR A 211 11.81 -31.72 -53.97
C THR A 211 11.76 -30.25 -53.66
N PRO A 212 10.74 -29.75 -52.93
CA PRO A 212 10.66 -28.35 -52.55
C PRO A 212 11.89 -27.86 -51.77
N VAL A 213 12.43 -26.72 -52.13
CA VAL A 213 13.56 -26.09 -51.41
C VAL A 213 13.07 -25.60 -50.07
N GLY A 214 13.70 -26.07 -48.98
CA GLY A 214 13.40 -25.61 -47.64
C GLY A 214 13.88 -24.18 -47.42
N LEU A 215 12.97 -23.27 -47.17
CA LEU A 215 13.23 -21.87 -46.73
C LEU A 215 12.79 -21.66 -45.30
N GLN A 216 13.76 -21.42 -44.43
CA GLN A 216 13.50 -21.08 -43.03
C GLN A 216 13.50 -19.57 -42.88
N PHE A 217 12.30 -18.97 -42.76
CA PHE A 217 12.16 -17.53 -42.56
C PHE A 217 12.38 -17.16 -41.12
N LYS A 218 13.11 -16.05 -40.91
CA LYS A 218 13.33 -15.40 -39.63
C LYS A 218 12.57 -14.08 -39.57
N HIS A 219 11.95 -13.80 -38.41
CA HIS A 219 11.41 -12.48 -38.12
C HIS A 219 12.56 -11.51 -37.88
N LEU A 220 12.66 -10.44 -38.64
CA LEU A 220 13.78 -9.51 -38.61
C LEU A 220 13.62 -8.38 -37.58
N CYS A 221 12.42 -8.15 -37.08
CA CYS A 221 12.12 -7.12 -36.07
C CYS A 221 11.99 -7.70 -34.67
N THR A 222 11.91 -6.82 -33.69
CA THR A 222 11.43 -7.09 -32.32
C THR A 222 10.04 -6.47 -32.19
N ALA A 223 9.06 -7.24 -31.73
CA ALA A 223 7.76 -6.70 -31.35
C ALA A 223 7.85 -6.05 -29.98
N VAL A 224 7.37 -4.80 -29.83
CA VAL A 224 7.33 -4.10 -28.54
C VAL A 224 5.89 -3.80 -28.15
N ILE A 225 5.47 -4.40 -27.05
CA ILE A 225 4.14 -4.30 -26.47
C ILE A 225 4.21 -3.51 -25.18
N ILE A 226 3.19 -2.67 -24.93
CA ILE A 226 3.07 -1.88 -23.73
C ILE A 226 1.75 -2.22 -23.05
N LYS A 227 1.84 -2.51 -21.75
CA LYS A 227 0.68 -2.90 -20.90
C LYS A 227 0.69 -2.14 -19.59
N THR A 228 -0.44 -2.13 -18.90
CA THR A 228 -0.49 -1.66 -17.50
C THR A 228 0.24 -2.61 -16.58
N GLY A 229 0.86 -2.08 -15.53
CA GLY A 229 1.53 -2.83 -14.47
C GLY A 229 0.65 -3.09 -13.25
N GLU A 230 1.28 -3.41 -12.12
CA GLU A 230 0.61 -3.83 -10.89
C GLU A 230 -0.07 -2.66 -10.18
N THR A 231 0.49 -1.46 -10.29
CA THR A 231 -0.01 -0.27 -9.59
C THR A 231 -0.39 0.80 -10.60
N MET A 232 -1.66 1.16 -10.63
CA MET A 232 -2.18 2.25 -11.45
C MET A 232 -2.89 3.26 -10.56
N THR A 233 -2.81 4.53 -10.93
CA THR A 233 -3.61 5.59 -10.31
C THR A 233 -4.77 6.00 -11.21
N ALA A 234 -5.77 6.69 -10.64
CA ALA A 234 -6.89 7.22 -11.40
C ALA A 234 -6.44 8.34 -12.35
N GLY A 235 -6.61 8.13 -13.64
CA GLY A 235 -6.14 9.08 -14.64
C GLY A 235 -6.40 8.62 -16.08
N THR A 236 -5.67 9.20 -17.01
CA THR A 236 -5.73 8.84 -18.42
C THR A 236 -4.32 8.82 -19.01
N ILE A 237 -3.91 7.67 -19.55
CA ILE A 237 -2.69 7.56 -20.37
C ILE A 237 -3.01 8.16 -21.72
N LYS A 238 -2.53 9.38 -21.98
CA LYS A 238 -2.76 10.10 -23.24
C LYS A 238 -1.91 9.55 -24.36
N SER A 239 -0.61 9.39 -24.11
CA SER A 239 0.33 8.82 -25.09
C SER A 239 1.46 8.08 -24.39
N VAL A 240 2.06 7.14 -25.13
CA VAL A 240 3.29 6.44 -24.76
C VAL A 240 4.26 6.53 -25.94
N SER A 241 5.49 6.97 -25.68
CA SER A 241 6.53 7.20 -26.69
C SER A 241 7.81 6.46 -26.34
N LEU A 242 8.39 5.78 -27.30
CA LEU A 242 9.75 5.28 -27.29
C LEU A 242 10.64 6.29 -28.00
N LYS A 243 11.50 6.97 -27.27
CA LYS A 243 12.34 8.07 -27.75
C LYS A 243 13.76 7.61 -28.05
N GLY A 244 14.40 8.22 -29.02
CA GLY A 244 15.82 8.04 -29.30
C GLY A 244 16.21 6.63 -29.75
N VAL A 245 15.32 5.93 -30.47
CA VAL A 245 15.49 4.56 -30.92
C VAL A 245 16.09 4.53 -32.32
N LYS A 246 17.12 3.71 -32.56
CA LYS A 246 17.67 3.50 -33.90
C LYS A 246 16.61 2.90 -34.81
N ASN A 247 16.39 3.50 -35.97
CA ASN A 247 15.27 3.20 -36.87
C ASN A 247 15.66 2.70 -38.23
N SER A 248 16.95 2.68 -38.58
CA SER A 248 17.42 2.30 -39.94
C SER A 248 18.63 1.38 -39.85
N GLY A 249 18.74 0.48 -40.80
CA GLY A 249 19.85 -0.45 -40.87
C GLY A 249 19.83 -1.35 -42.10
N THR A 250 20.87 -2.15 -42.22
CA THR A 250 21.08 -3.14 -43.27
C THR A 250 21.13 -4.52 -42.64
N TYR A 251 20.31 -5.44 -43.14
CA TYR A 251 20.30 -6.86 -42.73
C TYR A 251 21.02 -7.70 -43.76
N ASP A 252 22.07 -8.39 -43.34
CA ASP A 252 22.70 -9.43 -44.17
C ASP A 252 21.92 -10.75 -44.00
N MET A 253 21.29 -11.19 -45.09
CA MET A 253 20.45 -12.38 -45.13
C MET A 253 21.26 -13.66 -44.93
N VAL A 254 22.51 -13.70 -45.40
CA VAL A 254 23.40 -14.86 -45.29
C VAL A 254 24.05 -14.92 -43.91
N GLY A 255 24.56 -13.77 -43.46
CA GLY A 255 25.14 -13.64 -42.12
C GLY A 255 24.10 -13.61 -40.98
N SER A 256 22.83 -13.43 -41.33
CA SER A 256 21.72 -13.32 -40.38
C SER A 256 21.93 -12.23 -39.29
N ALA A 257 22.44 -11.07 -39.68
CA ALA A 257 22.82 -10.01 -38.76
C ALA A 257 22.41 -8.61 -39.27
N TRP A 258 22.00 -7.74 -38.32
CA TRP A 258 21.76 -6.34 -38.56
C TRP A 258 23.01 -5.51 -38.35
N THR A 259 23.24 -4.54 -39.27
CA THR A 259 24.11 -3.40 -39.03
C THR A 259 23.27 -2.13 -39.06
N LEU A 260 23.08 -1.54 -37.84
CA LEU A 260 22.24 -0.35 -37.69
C LEU A 260 23.01 0.93 -37.96
N THR A 261 22.35 1.92 -38.54
CA THR A 261 22.85 3.29 -38.67
C THR A 261 22.66 4.05 -37.37
N ASP A 262 23.20 5.26 -37.29
CA ASP A 262 22.99 6.16 -36.14
C ASP A 262 21.72 7.01 -36.24
N SER A 263 20.94 6.81 -37.33
CA SER A 263 19.61 7.42 -37.45
C SER A 263 18.68 6.96 -36.35
N LYS A 264 18.02 7.91 -35.69
CA LYS A 264 17.09 7.68 -34.59
C LYS A 264 15.72 8.27 -34.89
N ALA A 265 14.70 7.67 -34.35
CA ALA A 265 13.33 8.15 -34.42
C ALA A 265 12.61 7.94 -33.08
N ASP A 266 11.50 8.64 -32.94
CA ASP A 266 10.56 8.50 -31.86
C ASP A 266 9.31 7.75 -32.35
N PHE A 267 8.83 6.80 -31.54
CA PHE A 267 7.67 5.99 -31.87
C PHE A 267 6.60 6.21 -30.81
N THR A 268 5.44 6.73 -31.23
CA THR A 268 4.38 7.15 -30.30
C THR A 268 3.06 6.48 -30.61
N ILE A 269 2.36 6.04 -29.57
CA ILE A 269 0.95 5.67 -29.61
C ILE A 269 0.14 6.57 -28.69
N SER A 270 -1.14 6.76 -29.02
CA SER A 270 -2.07 7.58 -28.23
C SER A 270 -3.30 6.75 -27.85
N PRO A 271 -3.16 5.86 -26.84
CA PRO A 271 -4.24 4.95 -26.46
C PRO A 271 -5.43 5.67 -25.83
N ASN A 272 -5.25 6.87 -25.28
CA ASN A 272 -6.26 7.61 -24.51
C ASN A 272 -6.99 6.71 -23.51
N LYS A 273 -6.22 5.89 -22.78
CA LYS A 273 -6.74 4.84 -21.90
C LYS A 273 -6.97 5.39 -20.50
N ALA A 274 -8.23 5.39 -20.07
CA ALA A 274 -8.56 5.66 -18.68
C ALA A 274 -8.05 4.53 -17.77
N THR A 275 -7.51 4.91 -16.60
CA THR A 275 -6.99 4.00 -15.58
C THR A 275 -7.59 4.31 -14.23
N THR A 276 -7.63 3.30 -13.37
CA THR A 276 -8.06 3.37 -11.97
C THR A 276 -7.17 2.46 -11.13
N SER A 277 -7.24 2.54 -9.80
CA SER A 277 -6.51 1.63 -8.91
C SER A 277 -6.90 0.15 -9.08
N THR A 278 -8.05 -0.10 -9.72
CA THR A 278 -8.54 -1.45 -10.04
C THR A 278 -8.27 -1.87 -11.48
N THR A 279 -7.57 -1.05 -12.27
CA THR A 279 -7.18 -1.42 -13.63
C THR A 279 -6.32 -2.70 -13.57
N PRO A 280 -6.72 -3.78 -14.28
CA PRO A 280 -6.00 -5.04 -14.20
C PRO A 280 -4.56 -4.90 -14.70
N ASN A 281 -3.63 -5.55 -13.99
CA ASN A 281 -2.27 -5.74 -14.47
C ASN A 281 -2.30 -6.49 -15.81
N GLY A 282 -1.58 -5.97 -16.80
CA GLY A 282 -1.52 -6.56 -18.14
C GLY A 282 -2.59 -6.08 -19.11
N THR A 283 -3.36 -5.02 -18.78
CA THR A 283 -4.25 -4.39 -19.75
C THR A 283 -3.43 -3.78 -20.89
N ASP A 284 -3.80 -4.13 -22.11
CA ASP A 284 -3.10 -3.68 -23.32
C ASP A 284 -3.25 -2.17 -23.58
N LEU A 285 -2.15 -1.52 -23.94
CA LEU A 285 -2.08 -0.13 -24.37
C LEU A 285 -1.81 0.00 -25.85
N ASN A 286 -1.05 -0.95 -26.44
CA ASN A 286 -0.87 -1.08 -27.88
C ASN A 286 -1.07 -2.54 -28.27
N VAL A 287 -2.02 -2.78 -29.17
CA VAL A 287 -2.31 -4.11 -29.71
C VAL A 287 -2.68 -3.98 -31.17
N GLY A 288 -2.54 -5.08 -31.88
CA GLY A 288 -2.93 -5.12 -33.27
C GLY A 288 -2.05 -4.18 -34.12
N GLU A 289 -2.69 -3.34 -34.93
CA GLU A 289 -2.01 -2.37 -35.81
C GLU A 289 -1.18 -1.31 -35.05
N SER A 290 -1.37 -1.18 -33.75
CA SER A 290 -0.57 -0.28 -32.90
C SER A 290 0.63 -0.95 -32.24
N THR A 291 0.86 -2.25 -32.44
CA THR A 291 2.07 -2.93 -31.98
C THR A 291 3.28 -2.38 -32.69
N PHE A 292 4.32 -2.03 -31.93
CA PHE A 292 5.56 -1.58 -32.54
C PHE A 292 6.39 -2.75 -33.06
N MET A 293 6.77 -2.69 -34.33
CA MET A 293 7.72 -3.61 -34.99
C MET A 293 9.02 -2.85 -35.23
N LEU A 294 9.97 -2.96 -34.33
CA LEU A 294 11.18 -2.14 -34.26
C LEU A 294 12.43 -2.99 -34.56
N LEU A 295 13.52 -2.31 -34.94
CA LEU A 295 14.78 -2.99 -35.22
C LEU A 295 15.40 -3.56 -33.93
N PRO A 296 15.92 -4.79 -33.98
CA PRO A 296 16.61 -5.40 -32.85
C PRO A 296 17.90 -4.63 -32.53
N GLN A 297 18.08 -4.27 -31.26
CA GLN A 297 19.19 -3.44 -30.83
C GLN A 297 19.40 -3.47 -29.33
N THR A 298 20.60 -3.06 -28.89
CA THR A 298 20.81 -2.59 -27.52
C THR A 298 20.57 -1.10 -27.49
N LEU A 299 19.64 -0.67 -26.64
CA LEU A 299 19.22 0.74 -26.55
C LEU A 299 20.33 1.61 -25.94
N GLY A 300 20.55 2.78 -26.51
CA GLY A 300 21.60 3.71 -26.08
C GLY A 300 21.15 4.69 -24.98
N ALA A 301 22.07 5.57 -24.59
CA ALA A 301 21.85 6.55 -23.52
C ALA A 301 20.66 7.50 -23.77
N ASP A 302 20.36 7.82 -25.03
CA ASP A 302 19.26 8.71 -25.40
C ASP A 302 17.90 8.00 -25.45
N SER A 303 17.91 6.66 -25.32
CA SER A 303 16.69 5.88 -25.44
C SER A 303 15.91 5.94 -24.14
N LYS A 304 14.66 6.36 -24.21
CA LYS A 304 13.74 6.45 -23.07
C LYS A 304 12.31 6.09 -23.45
N LEU A 305 11.58 5.59 -22.46
CA LEU A 305 10.13 5.48 -22.52
C LEU A 305 9.53 6.72 -21.87
N GLU A 306 8.58 7.36 -22.53
CA GLU A 306 7.90 8.57 -22.06
C GLU A 306 6.38 8.34 -22.09
N VAL A 307 5.71 8.70 -21.00
CA VAL A 307 4.26 8.54 -20.82
C VAL A 307 3.66 9.91 -20.52
N ALA A 308 2.77 10.40 -21.39
CA ALA A 308 1.92 11.55 -21.08
C ALA A 308 0.67 11.05 -20.34
N PHE A 309 0.51 11.46 -19.09
CA PHE A 309 -0.52 11.01 -18.18
C PHE A 309 -1.29 12.21 -17.61
N HIS A 310 -2.62 12.15 -17.71
CA HIS A 310 -3.51 13.07 -17.00
C HIS A 310 -3.89 12.44 -15.66
N ASP A 311 -3.47 13.04 -14.55
CA ASP A 311 -3.81 12.60 -13.21
C ASP A 311 -5.17 13.19 -12.79
N ASN A 312 -6.19 12.36 -12.68
CA ASN A 312 -7.54 12.79 -12.31
C ASN A 312 -7.61 13.32 -10.86
N ILE A 313 -6.69 12.91 -9.99
CA ILE A 313 -6.70 13.28 -8.57
C ILE A 313 -6.14 14.69 -8.39
N SER A 314 -4.99 14.97 -8.96
CA SER A 314 -4.38 16.31 -8.96
C SER A 314 -4.97 17.23 -10.03
N GLY A 315 -5.59 16.67 -11.09
CA GLY A 315 -6.10 17.34 -12.26
C GLY A 315 -5.01 17.96 -13.12
N LYS A 316 -3.78 17.41 -13.08
CA LYS A 316 -2.62 17.88 -13.84
C LYS A 316 -2.23 16.91 -14.94
N ASP A 317 -1.65 17.47 -15.99
CA ASP A 317 -0.94 16.70 -17.00
C ASP A 317 0.51 16.48 -16.55
N ARG A 318 0.97 15.24 -16.68
CA ARG A 318 2.31 14.80 -16.28
C ARG A 318 3.01 14.15 -17.46
N ILE A 319 4.31 14.40 -17.59
CA ILE A 319 5.18 13.67 -18.50
C ILE A 319 6.15 12.87 -17.64
N LEU A 320 5.99 11.56 -17.70
CA LEU A 320 6.78 10.60 -16.94
C LEU A 320 7.75 9.93 -17.89
N SER A 321 9.03 9.89 -17.57
CA SER A 321 10.04 9.33 -18.46
C SER A 321 10.97 8.35 -17.79
N ALA A 322 11.44 7.34 -18.55
CA ALA A 322 12.40 6.33 -18.14
C ALA A 322 13.53 6.19 -19.10
N SER A 323 14.74 6.10 -18.57
CA SER A 323 15.87 5.64 -19.35
C SER A 323 15.73 4.15 -19.67
N LEU A 324 15.81 3.81 -20.95
CA LEU A 324 15.90 2.44 -21.42
C LEU A 324 17.34 2.04 -21.79
N ASN A 325 18.32 2.85 -21.39
CA ASN A 325 19.73 2.60 -21.68
C ASN A 325 20.16 1.18 -21.26
N GLY A 326 20.77 0.45 -22.20
CA GLY A 326 21.23 -0.92 -21.99
C GLY A 326 20.15 -1.99 -22.12
N ALA A 327 18.89 -1.64 -22.33
CA ALA A 327 17.85 -2.62 -22.65
C ALA A 327 18.10 -3.27 -24.00
N VAL A 328 17.93 -4.59 -24.06
CA VAL A 328 18.17 -5.39 -25.27
C VAL A 328 16.85 -5.77 -25.92
N TRP A 329 16.72 -5.48 -27.20
CA TRP A 329 15.63 -5.92 -28.06
C TRP A 329 16.15 -7.02 -29.01
N PRO A 330 15.89 -8.30 -28.71
CA PRO A 330 16.38 -9.39 -29.55
C PRO A 330 15.54 -9.54 -30.81
N MET A 331 16.18 -9.92 -31.91
CA MET A 331 15.51 -10.24 -33.19
C MET A 331 14.53 -11.41 -33.03
N GLY A 332 13.35 -11.29 -33.59
CA GLY A 332 12.33 -12.35 -33.60
C GLY A 332 11.68 -12.60 -32.23
N LYS A 333 11.81 -11.67 -31.28
CA LYS A 333 11.23 -11.80 -29.92
C LYS A 333 10.21 -10.68 -29.65
N THR A 334 9.42 -10.89 -28.62
CA THR A 334 8.50 -9.88 -28.10
C THR A 334 9.02 -9.32 -26.79
N VAL A 335 9.11 -7.99 -26.68
CA VAL A 335 9.43 -7.28 -25.45
C VAL A 335 8.17 -6.58 -24.94
N THR A 336 7.72 -6.95 -23.75
CA THR A 336 6.54 -6.36 -23.11
C THR A 336 6.96 -5.44 -21.98
N TYR A 337 6.58 -4.17 -22.05
CA TYR A 337 6.74 -3.17 -20.99
C TYR A 337 5.46 -3.02 -20.19
N ARG A 338 5.54 -3.24 -18.87
CA ARG A 338 4.43 -3.05 -17.93
C ARG A 338 4.63 -1.77 -17.14
N LEU A 339 3.68 -0.84 -17.24
CA LEU A 339 3.76 0.51 -16.67
C LEU A 339 2.95 0.57 -15.38
N SER A 340 3.59 0.91 -14.25
CA SER A 340 2.92 1.22 -12.98
C SER A 340 3.10 2.71 -12.69
N ILE A 341 2.00 3.42 -12.43
CA ILE A 341 1.97 4.87 -12.21
C ILE A 341 1.49 5.16 -10.80
N THR A 342 2.31 5.86 -10.01
CA THR A 342 1.97 6.30 -8.66
C THR A 342 1.30 7.69 -8.66
N PRO A 343 0.48 8.02 -7.62
CA PRO A 343 -0.16 9.32 -7.53
C PRO A 343 0.83 10.49 -7.41
N GLU A 344 0.46 11.67 -7.89
CA GLU A 344 1.27 12.90 -7.76
C GLU A 344 1.02 13.66 -6.44
N TYR A 345 0.08 13.25 -5.62
CA TYR A 345 -0.20 13.87 -4.33
C TYR A 345 0.40 13.07 -3.18
N GLU A 346 0.78 13.76 -2.11
CA GLU A 346 1.16 13.13 -0.86
C GLU A 346 -0.05 13.16 0.09
N LEU A 347 -0.56 11.98 0.43
CA LEU A 347 -1.62 11.78 1.42
C LEU A 347 -1.22 10.57 2.26
N LYS A 348 -0.79 10.82 3.50
CA LYS A 348 -0.24 9.76 4.34
C LYS A 348 -0.44 10.03 5.82
N PHE A 349 -0.36 8.98 6.61
CA PHE A 349 -0.21 9.07 8.05
C PHE A 349 1.25 9.40 8.41
N THR A 350 1.44 10.34 9.34
CA THR A 350 2.75 10.71 9.88
C THR A 350 2.90 10.32 11.35
N SER A 351 1.83 9.85 12.00
CA SER A 351 1.90 9.24 13.32
C SER A 351 2.64 7.92 13.30
N GLU A 352 3.39 7.66 14.37
CA GLU A 352 3.86 6.32 14.68
C GLU A 352 2.73 5.52 15.33
N SER A 353 2.62 4.25 14.95
CA SER A 353 1.67 3.34 15.59
C SER A 353 2.09 3.05 17.03
N LYS A 354 1.24 3.42 17.99
CA LYS A 354 1.42 3.09 19.41
C LYS A 354 0.32 2.15 19.85
N VAL A 355 0.68 1.23 20.72
CA VAL A 355 -0.29 0.33 21.36
C VAL A 355 -1.08 1.14 22.38
N GLN A 356 -2.41 1.06 22.30
CA GLN A 356 -3.33 1.71 23.22
C GLN A 356 -3.79 0.73 24.29
N ASP A 357 -4.15 1.25 25.48
CA ASP A 357 -4.68 0.46 26.56
C ASP A 357 -6.13 0.04 26.30
N ALA A 358 -6.66 -0.83 27.15
CA ALA A 358 -7.98 -1.44 26.97
C ALA A 358 -9.15 -0.48 27.22
N HIS A 359 -8.95 0.56 28.00
CA HIS A 359 -9.99 1.52 28.34
C HIS A 359 -10.36 2.44 27.17
N TYR A 360 -11.31 3.34 27.41
CA TYR A 360 -11.66 4.38 26.44
C TYR A 360 -10.48 5.31 26.20
N VAL A 361 -10.08 5.47 24.95
CA VAL A 361 -8.91 6.27 24.57
C VAL A 361 -9.26 7.25 23.46
N ILE A 362 -8.84 8.51 23.62
CA ILE A 362 -8.79 9.48 22.54
C ILE A 362 -7.37 9.51 22.02
N TYR A 363 -7.20 8.99 20.79
CA TYR A 363 -5.88 8.85 20.18
C TYR A 363 -5.65 9.89 19.09
N PRO A 364 -4.68 10.82 19.27
CA PRO A 364 -4.32 11.79 18.24
C PRO A 364 -3.54 11.14 17.12
N ILE A 365 -3.97 11.37 15.88
CA ILE A 365 -3.37 10.82 14.67
C ILE A 365 -2.96 11.97 13.77
N LYS A 366 -1.69 12.02 13.41
CA LYS A 366 -1.17 13.00 12.48
C LYS A 366 -1.24 12.49 11.05
N ILE A 367 -1.70 13.33 10.15
CA ILE A 367 -1.73 13.09 8.72
C ILE A 367 -1.06 14.23 7.98
N LYS A 368 -0.50 13.94 6.82
CA LYS A 368 0.03 14.94 5.90
C LYS A 368 -0.78 14.94 4.62
N VAL A 369 -1.30 16.09 4.27
CA VAL A 369 -2.15 16.32 3.10
C VAL A 369 -1.47 17.31 2.17
N ASP A 370 -1.18 16.88 0.92
CA ASP A 370 -0.56 17.74 -0.08
C ASP A 370 -1.51 18.88 -0.50
N LYS A 371 -0.95 20.07 -0.65
CA LYS A 371 -1.66 21.26 -1.19
C LYS A 371 -2.20 21.08 -2.60
N ASN A 372 -1.68 20.10 -3.34
CA ASN A 372 -2.14 19.78 -4.70
C ASN A 372 -3.36 18.86 -4.73
N LEU A 373 -3.74 18.27 -3.60
CA LEU A 373 -4.91 17.40 -3.51
C LEU A 373 -6.19 18.21 -3.73
N LYS A 374 -6.86 17.98 -4.87
CA LYS A 374 -8.16 18.59 -5.16
C LYS A 374 -9.29 17.74 -4.61
N GLY A 375 -10.35 18.40 -4.10
CA GLY A 375 -11.52 17.72 -3.57
C GLY A 375 -11.40 17.25 -2.12
N GLY A 376 -10.24 17.46 -1.47
CA GLY A 376 -10.04 17.12 -0.06
C GLY A 376 -9.75 15.64 0.20
N TRP A 377 -9.85 15.26 1.44
CA TRP A 377 -9.54 13.92 1.93
C TRP A 377 -10.69 13.31 2.72
N THR A 378 -10.72 11.99 2.78
CA THR A 378 -11.65 11.20 3.57
C THR A 378 -10.87 10.22 4.43
N MET A 379 -11.14 10.19 5.73
CA MET A 379 -10.64 9.15 6.63
C MET A 379 -11.81 8.30 7.12
N LYS A 380 -11.61 6.99 7.10
CA LYS A 380 -12.63 6.02 7.50
C LYS A 380 -12.05 4.99 8.46
N SER A 381 -12.80 4.67 9.51
CA SER A 381 -12.54 3.51 10.37
C SER A 381 -13.28 2.28 9.84
N ASN A 382 -12.62 1.14 9.84
CA ASN A 382 -13.22 -0.16 9.50
C ASN A 382 -13.97 -0.81 10.69
N SER A 383 -14.01 -0.15 11.85
CA SER A 383 -14.58 -0.69 13.09
C SER A 383 -15.63 0.24 13.68
N SER A 384 -16.77 -0.31 14.07
CA SER A 384 -17.82 0.42 14.82
C SER A 384 -17.36 0.83 16.22
N SER A 385 -16.31 0.21 16.74
CA SER A 385 -15.71 0.55 18.03
C SER A 385 -14.77 1.76 17.98
N VAL A 386 -14.59 2.36 16.81
CA VAL A 386 -13.74 3.55 16.65
C VAL A 386 -14.47 4.58 15.81
N THR A 387 -14.62 5.77 16.37
CA THR A 387 -15.13 6.95 15.68
C THR A 387 -14.06 8.02 15.56
N LEU A 388 -14.26 8.97 14.67
CA LEU A 388 -13.26 9.96 14.27
C LEU A 388 -13.81 11.38 14.45
N ARG A 389 -12.93 12.30 14.87
CA ARG A 389 -13.18 13.76 14.87
C ARG A 389 -12.00 14.50 14.29
N LYS A 390 -12.25 15.69 13.73
CA LYS A 390 -11.19 16.57 13.20
C LYS A 390 -10.55 17.44 14.28
N ASP A 391 -11.29 17.76 15.32
CA ASP A 391 -10.85 18.61 16.43
C ASP A 391 -11.42 18.14 17.76
N LEU A 392 -10.90 18.72 18.84
CA LEU A 392 -11.34 18.52 20.21
C LEU A 392 -11.65 19.86 20.90
N THR A 393 -12.05 20.87 20.16
CA THR A 393 -12.19 22.25 20.65
C THR A 393 -12.95 22.37 21.97
N ASP A 394 -13.89 21.45 22.21
CA ASP A 394 -14.66 21.39 23.44
C ASP A 394 -14.06 20.44 24.51
N LEU A 395 -13.02 19.69 24.17
CA LEU A 395 -12.50 18.57 24.96
C LEU A 395 -11.02 18.68 25.31
N GLU A 396 -10.23 19.49 24.56
CA GLU A 396 -8.77 19.56 24.72
C GLU A 396 -8.32 20.00 26.11
N GLU A 397 -9.07 20.90 26.75
CA GLU A 397 -8.76 21.38 28.10
C GLU A 397 -9.02 20.32 29.19
N LEU A 398 -9.81 19.29 28.90
CA LEU A 398 -10.34 18.38 29.90
C LEU A 398 -9.77 16.95 29.79
N GLY A 399 -9.29 16.53 28.62
CA GLY A 399 -8.74 15.18 28.39
C GLY A 399 -9.76 14.05 28.61
N TYR A 400 -11.06 14.31 28.49
CA TYR A 400 -12.12 13.37 28.79
C TYR A 400 -12.77 12.81 27.53
N TRP A 401 -13.20 11.56 27.62
CA TRP A 401 -14.12 10.96 26.65
C TRP A 401 -15.54 11.49 26.91
N ILE A 402 -16.11 12.22 25.94
CA ILE A 402 -17.48 12.69 26.03
C ILE A 402 -18.37 11.81 25.14
N GLU A 403 -19.39 11.20 25.77
CA GLU A 403 -20.22 10.20 25.09
C GLU A 403 -21.07 10.79 23.95
N GLU A 404 -21.51 12.03 24.08
CA GLU A 404 -22.45 12.68 23.14
C GLU A 404 -21.78 13.17 21.84
N ASP A 405 -20.46 13.49 21.89
CA ASP A 405 -19.71 14.08 20.78
C ASP A 405 -18.56 13.20 20.25
N ARG A 406 -18.72 11.91 20.31
CA ARG A 406 -17.67 10.95 19.93
C ARG A 406 -17.31 10.94 18.44
N GLY A 407 -18.03 11.68 17.57
CA GLY A 407 -17.80 11.75 16.15
C GLY A 407 -18.43 10.62 15.35
N THR A 408 -17.93 10.38 14.15
CA THR A 408 -18.48 9.44 13.19
C THR A 408 -17.40 8.47 12.71
N GLN A 409 -17.80 7.35 12.07
CA GLN A 409 -16.84 6.41 11.48
C GLN A 409 -16.11 6.95 10.24
N THR A 410 -16.60 8.04 9.68
CA THR A 410 -16.01 8.65 8.48
C THR A 410 -16.00 10.16 8.66
N ILE A 411 -14.83 10.75 8.47
CA ILE A 411 -14.64 12.20 8.44
C ILE A 411 -14.04 12.64 7.10
N THR A 412 -14.35 13.86 6.70
CA THR A 412 -13.81 14.48 5.49
C THR A 412 -13.25 15.84 5.81
N GLY A 413 -12.26 16.28 5.03
CA GLY A 413 -11.65 17.60 5.17
C GLY A 413 -11.13 18.11 3.84
N THR A 414 -10.93 19.42 3.77
CA THR A 414 -10.31 20.13 2.63
C THR A 414 -9.01 20.82 3.04
N GLU A 415 -8.68 20.78 4.31
CA GLU A 415 -7.48 21.35 4.91
C GLU A 415 -6.25 20.60 4.39
N THR A 416 -5.15 21.32 4.20
CA THR A 416 -3.87 20.80 3.70
C THR A 416 -2.74 21.05 4.69
N GLY A 417 -1.63 20.36 4.51
CA GLY A 417 -0.49 20.42 5.42
C GLY A 417 -0.46 19.27 6.42
N GLU A 418 0.17 19.49 7.56
CA GLU A 418 0.14 18.56 8.68
C GLU A 418 -1.07 18.83 9.55
N LEU A 419 -1.92 17.83 9.71
CA LEU A 419 -3.17 17.91 10.45
C LEU A 419 -3.18 16.85 11.55
N THR A 420 -3.87 17.17 12.66
CA THR A 420 -4.17 16.17 13.69
C THR A 420 -5.66 15.86 13.64
N VAL A 421 -5.99 14.60 13.59
CA VAL A 421 -7.35 14.06 13.73
C VAL A 421 -7.38 13.11 14.92
N TYR A 422 -8.53 12.85 15.48
CA TYR A 422 -8.66 12.11 16.72
C TYR A 422 -9.51 10.88 16.49
N ALA A 423 -8.99 9.72 16.93
CA ALA A 423 -9.72 8.46 16.97
C ALA A 423 -10.21 8.21 18.41
N PHE A 424 -11.52 8.06 18.55
CA PHE A 424 -12.19 7.70 19.79
C PHE A 424 -12.34 6.19 19.83
N LEU A 425 -11.57 5.53 20.68
CA LEU A 425 -11.57 4.09 20.83
C LEU A 425 -12.49 3.70 22.00
N GLU A 426 -13.55 2.94 21.69
CA GLU A 426 -14.33 2.28 22.72
C GLU A 426 -13.45 1.27 23.47
N GLU A 427 -13.80 0.98 24.74
CA GLU A 427 -13.04 -0.01 25.50
C GLU A 427 -13.03 -1.39 24.82
N ASN A 428 -11.91 -2.06 24.89
CA ASN A 428 -11.80 -3.44 24.42
C ASN A 428 -11.98 -4.40 25.59
N ILE A 429 -13.18 -4.90 25.77
CA ILE A 429 -13.52 -5.85 26.83
C ILE A 429 -13.39 -7.32 26.38
N GLY A 430 -12.79 -7.56 25.23
CA GLY A 430 -12.50 -8.90 24.71
C GLY A 430 -11.40 -9.62 25.49
N TRP A 431 -11.08 -10.82 25.02
CA TRP A 431 -9.96 -11.63 25.52
C TRP A 431 -8.67 -11.40 24.74
N GLU A 432 -8.74 -10.70 23.62
CA GLU A 432 -7.62 -10.47 22.73
C GLU A 432 -7.51 -9.00 22.35
N LYS A 433 -6.28 -8.58 22.08
CA LYS A 433 -6.03 -7.26 21.48
C LYS A 433 -6.76 -7.13 20.14
N ARG A 434 -7.27 -5.96 19.85
CA ARG A 434 -7.88 -5.66 18.55
C ARG A 434 -7.02 -4.73 17.71
N ASN A 435 -7.04 -4.96 16.40
CA ASN A 435 -6.41 -4.09 15.43
C ASN A 435 -7.49 -3.38 14.61
N VAL A 436 -7.50 -2.07 14.66
CA VAL A 436 -8.39 -1.22 13.89
C VAL A 436 -7.61 -0.59 12.76
N VAL A 437 -8.09 -0.74 11.54
CA VAL A 437 -7.48 -0.12 10.37
C VAL A 437 -8.23 1.17 10.02
N LEU A 438 -7.49 2.26 9.95
CA LEU A 438 -7.94 3.54 9.43
C LEU A 438 -7.47 3.68 7.99
N GLU A 439 -8.36 4.09 7.13
CA GLU A 439 -8.09 4.29 5.70
C GLU A 439 -8.21 5.77 5.37
N LEU A 440 -7.17 6.34 4.77
CA LEU A 440 -7.10 7.73 4.35
C LEU A 440 -7.02 7.78 2.82
N SER A 441 -7.98 8.43 2.18
CA SER A 441 -8.10 8.50 0.72
C SER A 441 -8.50 9.90 0.25
N PRO A 442 -8.20 10.26 -1.01
CA PRO A 442 -8.72 11.49 -1.60
C PRO A 442 -10.24 11.41 -1.75
N THR A 443 -10.94 12.49 -1.38
CA THR A 443 -12.39 12.55 -1.50
C THR A 443 -12.81 12.56 -2.96
N GLY A 444 -13.85 11.80 -3.30
CA GLY A 444 -14.38 11.71 -4.67
C GLY A 444 -13.64 10.77 -5.60
N TYR A 445 -12.59 10.09 -5.14
CA TYR A 445 -11.81 9.13 -5.93
C TYR A 445 -11.79 7.74 -5.27
N PRO A 446 -12.90 6.99 -5.30
CA PRO A 446 -13.01 5.69 -4.64
C PRO A 446 -12.05 4.63 -5.20
N SER A 447 -11.50 4.86 -6.38
CA SER A 447 -10.50 3.99 -7.02
C SER A 447 -9.06 4.27 -6.58
N ALA A 448 -8.81 5.32 -5.80
CA ALA A 448 -7.48 5.57 -5.23
C ALA A 448 -7.16 4.52 -4.15
N ILE A 449 -5.89 4.08 -4.13
CA ILE A 449 -5.43 3.17 -3.07
C ILE A 449 -5.32 3.96 -1.77
N PRO A 450 -6.10 3.64 -0.71
CA PRO A 450 -6.03 4.36 0.54
C PRO A 450 -4.70 4.12 1.27
N ALA A 451 -4.17 5.16 1.90
CA ALA A 451 -3.14 4.97 2.92
C ALA A 451 -3.78 4.32 4.15
N LYS A 452 -3.07 3.38 4.76
CA LYS A 452 -3.59 2.61 5.90
C LYS A 452 -2.75 2.84 7.14
N PHE A 453 -3.44 2.96 8.28
CA PHE A 453 -2.83 3.08 9.59
C PHE A 453 -3.54 2.12 10.55
N THR A 454 -2.78 1.32 11.30
CA THR A 454 -3.34 0.36 12.23
C THR A 454 -3.19 0.89 13.66
N VAL A 455 -4.31 0.98 14.36
CA VAL A 455 -4.35 1.23 15.80
C VAL A 455 -4.54 -0.11 16.51
N THR A 456 -3.58 -0.48 17.34
CA THR A 456 -3.68 -1.69 18.16
C THR A 456 -4.13 -1.29 19.56
N GLN A 457 -5.22 -1.89 20.05
CA GLN A 457 -5.70 -1.70 21.42
C GLN A 457 -5.64 -3.02 22.19
N LEU A 458 -5.05 -2.98 23.35
CA LEU A 458 -4.97 -4.13 24.26
C LEU A 458 -6.37 -4.51 24.79
N CYS A 459 -6.46 -5.65 25.39
CA CYS A 459 -7.58 -6.07 26.23
C CYS A 459 -7.14 -6.07 27.69
N PRO A 460 -8.06 -6.03 28.67
CA PRO A 460 -7.72 -6.23 30.07
C PRO A 460 -7.11 -7.62 30.28
N SER A 461 -6.21 -7.73 31.24
CA SER A 461 -5.82 -9.04 31.79
C SER A 461 -6.91 -9.52 32.73
N TRP A 462 -7.67 -10.53 32.30
CA TRP A 462 -8.83 -11.04 33.01
C TRP A 462 -8.48 -12.18 33.96
N ILE A 463 -9.11 -12.20 35.16
CA ILE A 463 -9.09 -13.36 36.05
C ILE A 463 -10.45 -14.08 36.04
N THR A 464 -10.48 -15.27 36.58
CA THR A 464 -11.64 -16.18 36.54
C THR A 464 -12.88 -15.64 37.23
N ASP A 465 -12.75 -14.74 38.20
CA ASP A 465 -13.87 -14.08 38.88
C ASP A 465 -14.40 -12.82 38.17
N GLY A 466 -13.91 -12.57 36.97
CA GLY A 466 -14.40 -11.49 36.14
C GLY A 466 -13.81 -10.11 36.43
N LEU A 467 -12.73 -10.02 37.21
CA LEU A 467 -11.98 -8.80 37.39
C LEU A 467 -10.91 -8.68 36.30
N GLY A 468 -10.83 -7.53 35.61
CA GLY A 468 -9.83 -7.23 34.57
C GLY A 468 -8.98 -6.06 34.97
N CYS A 469 -7.67 -6.12 34.72
CA CYS A 469 -6.76 -5.01 34.98
C CYS A 469 -6.03 -4.54 33.71
N GLU A 470 -5.64 -3.29 33.71
CA GLU A 470 -4.77 -2.70 32.68
C GLU A 470 -3.30 -2.81 33.03
N ARG A 471 -2.46 -2.38 32.11
CA ARG A 471 -1.04 -2.18 32.35
C ARG A 471 -0.83 -1.19 33.49
N ILE A 472 0.36 -1.21 34.07
CA ILE A 472 0.80 -0.23 35.06
C ILE A 472 0.81 1.14 34.37
N GLU A 473 0.23 2.15 35.02
CA GLU A 473 0.42 3.53 34.62
C GLU A 473 1.85 3.97 34.95
N ASP A 474 2.55 4.43 33.91
CA ASP A 474 3.85 5.05 34.09
C ASP A 474 3.65 6.43 34.71
N GLY A 475 3.93 6.54 35.99
CA GLY A 475 3.84 7.81 36.71
C GLY A 475 3.73 7.64 38.19
N ASP A 476 4.02 8.70 38.89
CA ASP A 476 3.92 8.82 40.33
C ASP A 476 2.69 9.64 40.68
N TYR A 477 1.75 9.01 41.34
CA TYR A 477 0.46 9.59 41.70
C TYR A 477 0.36 9.78 43.19
N GLN A 478 -0.14 10.96 43.61
CA GLN A 478 -0.62 11.13 44.95
C GLN A 478 -1.98 10.44 45.09
N TRP A 479 -2.36 10.04 46.35
CA TRP A 479 -3.68 9.48 46.57
C TRP A 479 -4.77 10.55 46.39
N GLY A 480 -5.97 10.16 46.11
CA GLY A 480 -7.10 11.09 46.04
C GLY A 480 -7.51 11.49 44.64
N PHE A 481 -8.17 12.63 44.50
CA PHE A 481 -8.76 13.04 43.24
C PHE A 481 -8.30 14.43 42.77
N LEU A 482 -8.58 15.48 43.56
CA LEU A 482 -8.22 16.87 43.20
C LEU A 482 -7.72 17.68 44.40
N TRP A 483 -8.04 17.23 45.60
CA TRP A 483 -8.02 18.08 46.77
C TRP A 483 -7.26 17.47 47.93
N ASP A 484 -6.15 16.82 47.66
CA ASP A 484 -5.33 16.26 48.72
C ASP A 484 -4.50 17.31 49.47
N GLU A 485 -4.02 16.92 50.62
CA GLU A 485 -3.33 17.78 51.55
C GLU A 485 -2.30 18.73 50.96
N GLY A 486 -2.25 19.94 51.50
CA GLY A 486 -1.31 20.99 51.11
C GLY A 486 -1.76 21.90 49.99
N THR A 487 -2.94 21.67 49.41
CA THR A 487 -3.44 22.48 48.29
C THR A 487 -4.37 23.57 48.78
N ASN A 488 -3.88 24.56 49.51
CA ASN A 488 -4.66 25.73 49.84
C ASN A 488 -4.62 26.72 48.67
N ILE A 489 -5.78 27.24 48.26
CA ILE A 489 -5.88 28.29 47.25
C ILE A 489 -6.37 29.57 47.93
N THR A 490 -5.61 30.65 47.74
CA THR A 490 -5.95 31.96 48.28
C THR A 490 -6.51 32.84 47.15
N TYR A 491 -7.73 33.29 47.32
CA TYR A 491 -8.35 34.26 46.44
C TYR A 491 -8.11 35.68 46.96
N ASP A 492 -7.50 36.51 46.13
CA ASP A 492 -7.32 37.93 46.39
C ASP A 492 -8.57 38.71 45.94
N LEU A 493 -9.22 39.31 46.89
CA LEU A 493 -10.42 40.15 46.71
C LEU A 493 -10.10 41.64 46.89
N SER A 494 -8.85 42.04 46.93
CA SER A 494 -8.44 43.43 47.21
C SER A 494 -9.04 44.44 46.23
N ASN A 495 -9.24 44.03 44.99
CA ASN A 495 -9.86 44.84 43.94
C ASN A 495 -11.40 44.85 43.97
N VAL A 496 -12.00 44.07 44.85
CA VAL A 496 -13.45 44.03 45.03
C VAL A 496 -13.86 45.09 46.04
N HIS A 497 -14.90 45.92 45.75
CA HIS A 497 -15.38 46.97 46.65
C HIS A 497 -15.76 46.36 48.01
N TRP A 498 -15.41 47.06 49.08
CA TRP A 498 -15.56 46.58 50.47
C TRP A 498 -16.98 46.09 50.83
N PHE A 499 -18.01 46.75 50.32
CA PHE A 499 -19.40 46.35 50.53
C PHE A 499 -19.68 44.94 49.96
N TYR A 500 -19.22 44.68 48.78
CA TYR A 500 -19.41 43.36 48.13
C TYR A 500 -18.58 42.26 48.84
N ARG A 501 -17.39 42.57 49.34
CA ARG A 501 -16.61 41.66 50.16
C ARG A 501 -17.34 41.28 51.45
N GLY A 502 -17.96 42.26 52.11
CA GLY A 502 -18.80 42.04 53.29
C GLY A 502 -20.04 41.21 53.01
N ALA A 503 -20.72 41.50 51.89
CA ALA A 503 -21.87 40.71 51.45
C ALA A 503 -21.49 39.25 51.09
N LEU A 504 -20.35 39.04 50.40
CA LEU A 504 -19.83 37.73 50.08
C LEU A 504 -19.49 36.94 51.37
N ASP A 505 -18.81 37.59 52.33
CA ASP A 505 -18.44 36.93 53.59
C ASP A 505 -19.67 36.56 54.41
N LEU A 506 -20.68 37.41 54.45
CA LEU A 506 -21.95 37.15 55.11
C LEU A 506 -22.67 35.96 54.42
N TYR A 507 -22.71 35.95 53.08
CA TYR A 507 -23.30 34.87 52.30
C TYR A 507 -22.63 33.55 52.61
N LEU A 508 -21.29 33.53 52.58
CA LEU A 508 -20.49 32.31 52.85
C LEU A 508 -20.72 31.78 54.27
N ARG A 509 -21.03 32.64 55.23
CA ARG A 509 -21.29 32.22 56.62
C ARG A 509 -22.71 31.74 56.87
N LEU A 510 -23.70 32.41 56.27
CA LEU A 510 -25.10 32.17 56.60
C LEU A 510 -25.81 31.19 55.67
N PHE A 511 -25.40 31.14 54.41
CA PHE A 511 -26.15 30.44 53.37
C PHE A 511 -25.40 29.28 52.73
N THR A 512 -24.17 29.00 53.16
CA THR A 512 -23.39 27.87 52.64
C THR A 512 -22.75 27.04 53.75
N ASN A 513 -22.52 25.75 53.50
CA ASN A 513 -21.76 24.88 54.38
C ASN A 513 -20.25 25.13 54.27
N TYR A 514 -19.82 26.07 53.43
CA TYR A 514 -18.41 26.33 53.10
C TYR A 514 -17.63 27.06 54.19
N GLY A 515 -18.32 27.64 55.17
CA GLY A 515 -17.69 28.47 56.21
C GLY A 515 -16.58 27.78 57.02
N LYS A 516 -16.61 26.50 57.13
CA LYS A 516 -15.56 25.67 57.79
C LYS A 516 -14.36 25.34 56.97
N PHE A 517 -14.47 25.52 55.65
CA PHE A 517 -13.37 25.20 54.73
C PHE A 517 -12.56 26.44 54.35
N ILE A 518 -12.88 27.61 54.81
CA ILE A 518 -12.25 28.85 54.45
C ILE A 518 -11.61 29.52 55.66
N THR A 519 -10.43 30.11 55.43
CA THR A 519 -9.83 31.10 56.33
C THR A 519 -9.87 32.47 55.69
N ARG A 520 -9.94 33.52 56.56
CA ARG A 520 -10.05 34.91 56.17
C ARG A 520 -8.90 35.68 56.77
N ASP A 521 -8.33 36.63 56.03
CA ASP A 521 -7.32 37.54 56.55
C ASP A 521 -7.91 38.57 57.55
N THR A 522 -9.18 38.96 57.38
CA THR A 522 -9.86 39.90 58.24
C THR A 522 -11.33 39.50 58.46
N TRP A 523 -11.86 39.84 59.64
CA TRP A 523 -13.27 39.62 59.98
C TRP A 523 -14.17 40.60 59.23
N ALA A 524 -15.29 40.13 58.71
CA ALA A 524 -16.38 40.89 58.08
C ALA A 524 -16.10 41.50 56.68
N PHE A 525 -14.88 41.83 56.33
CA PHE A 525 -14.53 42.44 55.03
C PHE A 525 -13.21 41.88 54.50
N PRO A 526 -13.11 40.59 54.29
CA PRO A 526 -11.84 39.96 53.95
C PRO A 526 -11.31 40.47 52.59
N LYS A 527 -10.01 40.75 52.55
CA LYS A 527 -9.28 40.99 51.30
C LYS A 527 -8.75 39.71 50.71
N LYS A 528 -8.58 38.68 51.55
CA LYS A 528 -8.13 37.36 51.11
C LYS A 528 -9.03 36.31 51.76
N ILE A 529 -9.45 35.36 50.95
CA ILE A 529 -10.13 34.14 51.38
C ILE A 529 -9.30 32.96 50.92
N THR A 530 -8.83 32.15 51.85
CA THR A 530 -8.09 30.92 51.55
C THR A 530 -9.03 29.75 51.71
N ILE A 531 -9.13 28.94 50.68
CA ILE A 531 -9.80 27.65 50.72
C ILE A 531 -8.78 26.64 51.26
N ASN A 532 -9.12 26.06 52.41
CA ASN A 532 -8.29 25.05 53.08
C ASN A 532 -8.78 23.68 52.64
N PHE A 533 -8.15 23.10 51.68
CA PHE A 533 -8.52 21.74 51.22
C PHE A 533 -8.19 20.68 52.24
N ASN A 534 -7.31 20.92 53.20
CA ASN A 534 -7.03 20.01 54.30
C ASN A 534 -8.23 19.81 55.20
N GLU A 535 -9.14 20.76 55.31
CA GLU A 535 -10.38 20.65 56.07
C GLU A 535 -11.48 19.93 55.28
N VAL A 536 -11.30 19.76 53.99
CA VAL A 536 -12.17 18.94 53.13
C VAL A 536 -11.79 17.44 53.24
N LYS A 537 -11.31 17.02 54.38
CA LYS A 537 -10.97 15.62 54.65
C LYS A 537 -12.22 14.75 54.69
N SER A 538 -12.09 13.60 54.12
CA SER A 538 -13.12 12.61 54.02
C SER A 538 -12.89 11.47 55.02
N PRO A 539 -13.14 11.65 56.29
CA PRO A 539 -12.85 10.62 57.29
C PRO A 539 -13.76 9.38 57.17
N ASP A 540 -14.93 9.54 56.52
CA ASP A 540 -15.99 8.56 56.56
C ASP A 540 -16.38 7.94 55.23
N VAL A 541 -15.62 8.20 54.18
CA VAL A 541 -15.84 7.63 52.83
C VAL A 541 -14.68 6.72 52.41
N ALA A 542 -14.92 5.92 51.40
CA ALA A 542 -13.91 5.04 50.77
C ALA A 542 -13.27 4.03 51.72
N LYS A 543 -14.03 3.50 52.68
CA LYS A 543 -13.52 2.55 53.71
C LYS A 543 -13.66 1.10 53.33
N SER A 544 -14.29 0.78 52.20
CA SER A 544 -14.45 -0.64 51.81
C SER A 544 -13.09 -1.27 51.51
N ALA A 545 -12.84 -2.40 52.16
CA ALA A 545 -11.65 -3.21 51.93
C ALA A 545 -11.74 -3.99 50.59
N THR A 546 -12.97 -4.27 50.10
CA THR A 546 -13.25 -5.24 49.05
C THR A 546 -14.01 -4.66 47.84
N ASP A 547 -14.44 -3.40 47.90
CA ASP A 547 -15.21 -2.75 46.84
C ASP A 547 -14.55 -1.44 46.41
N GLY A 548 -13.60 -1.56 45.51
CA GLY A 548 -12.87 -0.43 44.97
C GLY A 548 -13.74 0.50 44.11
N LYS A 549 -14.76 -0.08 43.44
CA LYS A 549 -15.70 0.74 42.64
C LYS A 549 -16.48 1.69 43.56
N LYS A 550 -17.04 1.18 44.66
CA LYS A 550 -17.73 1.99 45.62
C LYS A 550 -16.82 3.05 46.24
N ASN A 551 -15.60 2.69 46.64
CA ASN A 551 -14.63 3.65 47.17
C ASN A 551 -14.31 4.75 46.18
N THR A 552 -14.08 4.40 44.89
CA THR A 552 -13.77 5.35 43.84
C THR A 552 -14.95 6.32 43.58
N GLU A 553 -16.18 5.81 43.59
CA GLU A 553 -17.39 6.60 43.46
C GLU A 553 -17.58 7.56 44.65
N GLU A 554 -17.39 7.07 45.87
CA GLU A 554 -17.47 7.86 47.09
C GLU A 554 -16.41 8.98 47.06
N LEU A 555 -15.17 8.68 46.67
CA LEU A 555 -14.11 9.67 46.56
C LEU A 555 -14.39 10.70 45.44
N TYR A 556 -14.90 10.25 44.30
CA TYR A 556 -15.27 11.13 43.22
C TYR A 556 -16.37 12.10 43.62
N ASN A 557 -17.39 11.61 44.27
CA ASN A 557 -18.53 12.44 44.71
C ASN A 557 -18.19 13.30 45.92
N TYR A 558 -17.33 12.81 46.81
CA TYR A 558 -16.91 13.55 48.01
C TYR A 558 -15.92 14.65 47.72
N ASN A 559 -14.89 14.36 46.99
CA ASN A 559 -14.02 15.42 46.44
C ASN A 559 -14.78 16.27 45.46
N GLY A 560 -16.11 16.12 45.58
CA GLY A 560 -17.10 16.82 44.86
C GLY A 560 -16.52 18.01 44.20
N VAL A 561 -16.09 17.75 42.99
CA VAL A 561 -15.96 18.81 42.00
C VAL A 561 -17.11 19.81 42.18
N SER A 562 -18.23 19.38 42.78
CA SER A 562 -19.38 20.23 43.04
C SER A 562 -19.20 21.25 44.16
N GLU A 563 -18.74 20.92 45.35
CA GLU A 563 -18.75 21.91 46.44
C GLU A 563 -17.56 22.85 46.43
N ALA A 564 -16.33 22.29 46.25
CA ALA A 564 -15.16 23.17 46.19
C ALA A 564 -15.05 23.91 44.86
N ALA A 565 -15.47 23.31 43.75
CA ALA A 565 -15.57 24.01 42.46
C ALA A 565 -16.66 25.08 42.49
N ALA A 566 -17.79 24.83 43.12
CA ALA A 566 -18.82 25.85 43.30
C ALA A 566 -18.34 27.02 44.18
N LEU A 567 -17.53 26.73 45.21
CA LEU A 567 -16.91 27.77 46.02
C LEU A 567 -15.87 28.57 45.23
N MET A 568 -15.04 27.91 44.44
CA MET A 568 -14.06 28.58 43.58
C MET A 568 -14.77 29.46 42.53
N GLN A 569 -15.75 28.92 41.83
CA GLN A 569 -16.55 29.69 40.85
C GLN A 569 -17.26 30.85 41.51
N LEU A 570 -17.78 30.64 42.72
CA LEU A 570 -18.40 31.75 43.48
C LEU A 570 -17.40 32.87 43.77
N LEU A 571 -16.19 32.54 44.26
CA LEU A 571 -15.15 33.52 44.54
C LEU A 571 -14.69 34.26 43.28
N GLU A 572 -14.47 33.54 42.19
CA GLU A 572 -14.11 34.10 40.89
C GLU A 572 -15.23 35.03 40.34
N ARG A 573 -16.48 34.60 40.42
CA ARG A 573 -17.64 35.40 40.00
C ARG A 573 -17.77 36.73 40.75
N TRP A 574 -17.31 36.77 42.01
CA TRP A 574 -17.28 37.98 42.81
C TRP A 574 -15.99 38.76 42.59
N GLY A 575 -15.16 38.38 41.64
CA GLY A 575 -13.94 39.09 41.24
C GLY A 575 -12.70 38.72 42.06
N GLY A 576 -12.73 37.57 42.74
CA GLY A 576 -11.57 37.02 43.41
C GLY A 576 -10.57 36.41 42.39
N ILE A 577 -9.30 36.73 42.58
CA ILE A 577 -8.21 36.21 41.73
C ILE A 577 -7.47 35.14 42.53
N PRO A 578 -7.41 33.88 42.02
CA PRO A 578 -6.71 32.82 42.72
C PRO A 578 -5.19 33.02 42.62
N ASP A 579 -4.47 32.68 43.68
CA ASP A 579 -3.01 32.73 43.75
C ASP A 579 -2.31 31.60 42.95
N LYS A 580 -3.04 30.56 42.63
CA LYS A 580 -2.60 29.44 41.80
C LYS A 580 -3.78 28.71 41.17
N THR A 581 -3.55 28.09 40.05
CA THR A 581 -4.48 27.17 39.42
C THR A 581 -4.34 25.78 40.06
N LEU A 582 -5.45 25.08 40.24
CA LEU A 582 -5.38 23.69 40.68
C LEU A 582 -4.85 22.77 39.59
N PRO A 583 -4.08 21.78 39.98
CA PRO A 583 -3.67 20.71 39.05
C PRO A 583 -4.91 20.04 38.47
N THR A 584 -5.01 20.03 37.15
CA THR A 584 -6.10 19.34 36.44
C THR A 584 -5.62 18.08 35.76
N ASN A 585 -4.29 17.83 35.83
CA ASN A 585 -3.66 16.71 35.15
C ASN A 585 -3.97 15.37 35.88
N PRO A 586 -4.50 14.34 35.17
CA PRO A 586 -4.71 13.01 35.73
C PRO A 586 -3.43 12.33 36.23
N THR A 587 -2.25 12.78 35.79
CA THR A 587 -0.96 12.26 36.25
C THR A 587 -0.57 12.63 37.67
N GLU A 588 -1.40 13.39 38.38
CA GLU A 588 -1.08 13.82 39.73
C GLU A 588 -1.84 13.07 40.81
N PHE A 589 -3.00 12.50 40.49
CA PHE A 589 -3.91 11.88 41.45
C PHE A 589 -4.37 10.48 41.04
N ALA A 590 -4.16 9.50 41.93
CA ALA A 590 -4.45 8.09 41.68
C ALA A 590 -5.92 7.82 41.35
N VAL A 591 -6.82 8.35 42.15
CA VAL A 591 -8.27 8.19 41.93
C VAL A 591 -8.70 8.83 40.63
N ARG A 592 -8.16 10.02 40.33
CA ARG A 592 -8.45 10.71 39.09
C ARG A 592 -7.92 9.95 37.87
N ALA A 593 -6.71 9.41 37.93
CA ALA A 593 -6.14 8.62 36.85
C ALA A 593 -7.04 7.41 36.50
N ALA A 594 -7.58 6.72 37.50
CA ALA A 594 -8.51 5.62 37.27
C ALA A 594 -9.87 6.12 36.71
N VAL A 595 -10.42 7.21 37.26
CA VAL A 595 -11.70 7.78 36.81
C VAL A 595 -11.63 8.29 35.37
N MET A 596 -10.51 8.86 34.96
CA MET A 596 -10.30 9.37 33.59
C MET A 596 -10.37 8.31 32.50
N LYS A 597 -10.31 7.04 32.84
CA LYS A 597 -10.48 5.91 31.91
C LYS A 597 -11.95 5.66 31.53
N ASN A 598 -12.89 6.37 32.15
CA ASN A 598 -14.31 6.22 31.92
C ASN A 598 -14.87 7.27 30.95
N LYS A 599 -16.08 7.03 30.45
CA LYS A 599 -16.84 8.00 29.66
C LYS A 599 -17.45 9.08 30.54
N PHE A 600 -17.41 10.29 30.05
CA PHE A 600 -18.06 11.46 30.66
C PHE A 600 -19.22 11.91 29.81
N ASN A 601 -20.29 12.41 30.42
CA ASN A 601 -21.37 13.07 29.70
C ASN A 601 -21.11 14.56 29.61
N LYS A 602 -21.44 15.16 28.48
CA LYS A 602 -21.49 16.60 28.34
C LYS A 602 -22.81 17.09 28.92
N GLU A 603 -22.84 17.43 30.22
CA GLU A 603 -23.88 18.27 30.72
C GLU A 603 -23.51 19.70 30.40
N VAL A 604 -24.04 20.23 29.30
CA VAL A 604 -23.96 21.62 28.99
C VAL A 604 -25.02 22.33 29.84
N LYS A 605 -24.67 22.75 31.02
CA LYS A 605 -25.39 23.84 31.67
C LYS A 605 -24.68 25.11 31.29
N THR A 606 -25.25 25.84 30.34
CA THR A 606 -24.88 27.23 30.12
C THR A 606 -25.40 27.99 31.32
N THR A 607 -24.51 28.37 32.20
CA THR A 607 -24.86 29.32 33.26
C THR A 607 -25.27 30.66 32.60
N ALA A 608 -26.03 31.51 33.30
CA ALA A 608 -26.53 32.78 32.75
C ALA A 608 -25.42 33.75 32.26
N ASP A 609 -24.16 33.45 32.59
CA ASP A 609 -22.97 34.19 32.18
C ASP A 609 -22.18 33.52 31.03
N GLY A 610 -22.70 32.42 30.47
CA GLY A 610 -22.06 31.73 29.33
C GLY A 610 -20.95 30.74 29.71
N THR A 611 -20.73 30.48 30.98
CA THR A 611 -19.70 29.53 31.43
C THR A 611 -20.15 28.11 31.12
N ILE A 612 -19.30 27.36 30.44
CA ILE A 612 -19.50 25.93 30.12
C ILE A 612 -19.18 25.08 31.35
N GLU A 613 -20.19 24.41 31.92
CA GLU A 613 -19.94 23.43 33.00
C GLU A 613 -19.16 22.21 32.50
N ARG A 614 -18.25 21.73 33.33
CA ARG A 614 -17.36 20.60 33.03
C ARG A 614 -18.15 19.30 32.85
N PRO A 615 -17.65 18.37 32.02
CA PRO A 615 -18.25 17.05 31.88
C PRO A 615 -18.36 16.33 33.22
N VAL A 616 -19.49 15.68 33.47
CA VAL A 616 -19.77 14.92 34.70
C VAL A 616 -19.75 13.45 34.42
N LEU A 617 -19.04 12.67 35.28
CA LEU A 617 -19.11 11.22 35.26
C LEU A 617 -20.45 10.79 35.89
N LYS A 618 -21.29 10.10 35.13
CA LYS A 618 -22.47 9.44 35.71
C LYS A 618 -22.04 8.15 36.42
N ALA A 619 -22.63 7.82 37.57
CA ALA A 619 -22.32 6.60 38.31
C ALA A 619 -22.41 5.33 37.46
N ALA A 620 -23.35 5.29 36.49
CA ALA A 620 -23.48 4.19 35.55
C ALA A 620 -22.28 4.04 34.59
N ASN A 621 -21.52 5.11 34.36
CA ASN A 621 -20.36 5.13 33.49
C ASN A 621 -19.05 4.85 34.25
N LEU A 622 -19.07 4.78 35.58
CA LEU A 622 -17.91 4.35 36.37
C LEU A 622 -17.72 2.85 36.27
N VAL A 623 -16.96 2.43 35.29
CA VAL A 623 -16.62 1.01 35.05
C VAL A 623 -15.17 0.69 35.40
N TRP A 624 -14.25 1.64 35.14
CA TRP A 624 -12.86 1.58 35.55
C TRP A 624 -12.67 2.32 36.85
N TYR A 625 -12.01 1.68 37.82
CA TYR A 625 -11.86 2.23 39.15
C TYR A 625 -10.52 1.83 39.78
N LEU A 626 -10.14 2.51 40.86
CA LEU A 626 -8.97 2.18 41.65
C LEU A 626 -9.31 1.01 42.60
N PRO A 627 -8.59 -0.13 42.57
CA PRO A 627 -8.92 -1.29 43.38
C PRO A 627 -8.90 -0.98 44.88
N ALA A 628 -9.78 -1.62 45.65
CA ALA A 628 -9.69 -1.65 47.10
C ALA A 628 -8.49 -2.51 47.56
N LYS A 629 -8.07 -2.34 48.81
CA LYS A 629 -6.86 -2.99 49.33
C LYS A 629 -6.86 -4.52 49.21
N ASP A 630 -8.01 -5.18 49.36
CA ASP A 630 -8.13 -6.65 49.29
C ASP A 630 -8.34 -7.15 47.84
N GLU A 631 -8.68 -6.26 46.90
CA GLU A 631 -8.77 -6.63 45.49
C GLU A 631 -7.37 -6.83 44.86
N TYR A 632 -6.33 -6.19 45.38
CA TYR A 632 -4.96 -6.37 44.88
C TYR A 632 -4.44 -7.79 45.07
N SER A 633 -4.86 -8.51 46.10
CA SER A 633 -4.48 -9.91 46.31
C SER A 633 -4.91 -10.81 45.14
N LYS A 634 -5.95 -10.41 44.40
CA LYS A 634 -6.46 -11.12 43.23
C LYS A 634 -5.73 -10.75 41.93
N ILE A 635 -5.02 -9.62 41.90
CA ILE A 635 -4.40 -9.07 40.70
C ILE A 635 -2.99 -9.63 40.45
N LYS A 636 -2.35 -10.25 41.43
CA LYS A 636 -0.93 -10.66 41.40
C LYS A 636 -0.52 -11.59 40.23
N ASP A 637 -1.46 -12.36 39.69
CA ASP A 637 -1.19 -13.41 38.69
C ASP A 637 -1.56 -12.97 37.24
N TYR A 638 -1.63 -11.70 36.95
CA TYR A 638 -1.98 -11.20 35.63
C TYR A 638 -0.81 -11.16 34.66
N ASP A 639 -1.12 -11.05 33.35
CA ASP A 639 -0.15 -10.82 32.28
C ASP A 639 0.67 -9.54 32.47
N TYR A 640 0.12 -8.60 33.24
CA TYR A 640 0.81 -7.37 33.68
C TYR A 640 1.14 -7.46 35.17
N PRO A 641 2.22 -8.15 35.55
CA PRO A 641 2.55 -8.35 36.94
C PRO A 641 2.80 -7.04 37.67
N LEU A 642 2.45 -7.02 38.97
CA LEU A 642 2.71 -5.87 39.82
C LEU A 642 4.22 -5.80 40.13
N SER A 643 4.77 -4.60 40.21
CA SER A 643 6.14 -4.35 40.68
C SER A 643 6.22 -3.02 41.41
N GLY A 644 6.61 -3.04 42.67
CA GLY A 644 6.67 -1.82 43.49
C GLY A 644 5.43 -1.56 44.35
N ASN A 645 5.10 -0.28 44.53
CA ASN A 645 4.04 0.20 45.38
C ASN A 645 2.89 0.81 44.62
N TYR A 646 1.68 0.46 44.97
CA TYR A 646 0.45 0.91 44.31
C TYR A 646 -0.52 1.54 45.28
N TRP A 647 -1.17 2.62 44.88
CA TRP A 647 -2.29 3.14 45.62
C TRP A 647 -3.50 2.20 45.55
N THR A 648 -4.19 2.03 46.67
CA THR A 648 -5.52 1.45 46.73
C THR A 648 -6.58 2.55 46.92
N SER A 649 -7.83 2.24 46.64
CA SER A 649 -8.93 3.19 46.87
C SER A 649 -9.37 3.23 48.35
N THR A 650 -8.78 2.43 49.24
CA THR A 650 -9.23 2.30 50.61
C THR A 650 -8.56 3.32 51.51
N ALA A 651 -9.34 4.19 52.12
CA ALA A 651 -8.90 5.12 53.14
C ALA A 651 -8.58 4.46 54.46
N SER A 652 -7.73 5.07 55.27
CA SER A 652 -7.44 4.58 56.61
C SER A 652 -8.64 4.78 57.56
N GLU A 653 -8.88 3.79 58.41
CA GLU A 653 -9.86 3.88 59.49
C GLU A 653 -9.24 4.31 60.83
N VAL A 654 -7.92 4.24 60.92
CA VAL A 654 -7.19 4.25 62.19
C VAL A 654 -6.59 5.64 62.47
N ASP A 655 -6.47 6.50 61.47
CA ASP A 655 -5.72 7.72 61.57
C ASP A 655 -6.61 8.89 62.01
N LYS A 656 -6.31 9.52 63.10
CA LYS A 656 -7.04 10.68 63.61
C LYS A 656 -6.84 11.92 62.75
N ASP A 657 -5.74 11.98 62.00
CA ASP A 657 -5.40 13.12 61.15
C ASP A 657 -5.83 12.90 59.68
N ASN A 658 -6.33 11.73 59.32
CA ASN A 658 -6.86 11.34 58.02
C ASN A 658 -5.91 11.66 56.82
N ASP A 659 -4.61 11.59 57.05
CA ASP A 659 -3.57 11.87 56.05
C ASP A 659 -2.97 10.55 55.42
N HIS A 660 -3.44 9.39 55.87
CA HIS A 660 -3.00 8.09 55.36
C HIS A 660 -4.08 7.36 54.58
N SER A 661 -3.65 6.57 53.63
CA SER A 661 -4.45 5.62 52.88
C SER A 661 -3.67 4.31 52.68
N TYR A 662 -4.38 3.25 52.30
CA TYR A 662 -3.71 1.97 52.06
C TYR A 662 -3.00 1.94 50.73
N LYS A 663 -1.74 1.51 50.76
CA LYS A 663 -1.00 1.06 49.58
C LYS A 663 -0.89 -0.43 49.54
N TYR A 664 -0.65 -0.98 48.36
CA TYR A 664 -0.28 -2.39 48.19
C TYR A 664 1.17 -2.45 47.67
N THR A 665 1.95 -3.36 48.26
CA THR A 665 3.33 -3.64 47.84
C THR A 665 3.42 -5.09 47.41
N GLU A 666 3.91 -5.35 46.22
CA GLU A 666 4.05 -6.73 45.73
C GLU A 666 4.93 -7.56 46.62
N GLY A 667 4.47 -8.78 46.97
CA GLY A 667 5.17 -9.71 47.88
C GLY A 667 5.09 -9.36 49.38
N VAL A 668 4.57 -8.16 49.73
CA VAL A 668 4.48 -7.70 51.12
C VAL A 668 3.02 -7.58 51.59
N GLY A 669 2.13 -7.12 50.68
CA GLY A 669 0.72 -6.87 51.00
C GLY A 669 0.40 -5.40 51.27
N THR A 670 -0.67 -5.14 52.01
CA THR A 670 -1.19 -3.80 52.27
C THR A 670 -0.60 -3.16 53.51
N SER A 671 -0.28 -1.90 53.43
CA SER A 671 0.20 -1.06 54.55
C SER A 671 -0.32 0.37 54.40
N LEU A 672 -0.19 1.16 55.46
CA LEU A 672 -0.54 2.57 55.44
C LEU A 672 0.59 3.40 54.81
N GLU A 673 0.20 4.42 54.06
CA GLU A 673 1.13 5.39 53.47
C GLU A 673 0.50 6.78 53.51
N ILE A 674 1.33 7.82 53.62
CA ILE A 674 0.90 9.21 53.58
C ILE A 674 0.39 9.53 52.19
N ARG A 675 -0.79 10.16 52.08
CA ARG A 675 -1.48 10.46 50.80
C ARG A 675 -0.71 11.30 49.82
N THR A 676 0.25 12.10 50.29
CA THR A 676 1.13 12.93 49.45
C THR A 676 2.27 12.14 48.83
N THR A 677 2.52 10.90 49.26
CA THR A 677 3.50 10.02 48.65
C THR A 677 3.08 9.68 47.23
N LYS A 678 4.02 9.68 46.31
CA LYS A 678 3.78 9.35 44.92
C LYS A 678 4.01 7.87 44.67
N LEU A 679 2.98 7.17 44.24
CA LEU A 679 2.98 5.73 43.99
C LEU A 679 2.34 5.42 42.62
N HIS A 680 2.51 4.19 42.14
CA HIS A 680 1.90 3.70 40.92
C HIS A 680 0.38 3.50 41.07
N VAL A 681 -0.29 3.44 39.93
CA VAL A 681 -1.73 3.18 39.83
C VAL A 681 -1.99 1.96 38.94
N ARG A 682 -2.93 1.15 39.34
CA ARG A 682 -3.48 0.07 38.50
C ARG A 682 -5.01 0.21 38.48
N ALA A 683 -5.56 0.59 37.35
CA ALA A 683 -7.00 0.62 37.18
C ALA A 683 -7.54 -0.79 36.89
N VAL A 684 -8.70 -1.08 37.42
CA VAL A 684 -9.41 -2.35 37.22
C VAL A 684 -10.87 -2.11 36.86
N ARG A 685 -11.48 -3.11 36.25
CA ARG A 685 -12.92 -3.13 35.99
C ARG A 685 -13.49 -4.54 36.22
N LYS A 686 -14.79 -4.62 36.46
CA LYS A 686 -15.54 -5.88 36.40
C LYS A 686 -16.00 -6.13 34.98
N LYS A 687 -16.04 -7.41 34.59
CA LYS A 687 -16.50 -7.85 33.28
C LYS A 687 -17.98 -7.57 33.05
#